data_39f57c84d16da0e291a8846e822cb2c4
#
_entry.id   39f57c84d16da0e291a8846e822cb2c4
#
_cell.length_a   1.000
_cell.length_b   1.000
_cell.length_c   1.000
_cell.angle_alpha   90.00
_cell.angle_beta   90.00
_cell.angle_gamma   90.00
#
_symmetry.space_group_name_H-M   'P 1'
#
loop_
_entity.id
_entity.type
_entity.pdbx_description
1 polymer ?
#
loop_
_entity_poly.entity_id
_entity_poly.type
_entity_poly.pdbx_seq_one_letter_code
_entity_poly.pdbx_strand_id
1 'polypeptide(L)'
;IDDVIKLDINLVIIDTNIGNKEVIRTIKKLRNAFLKVRLGIIICIDKEDIENLKEYIEIGADDYILKPFSFEEIDLRISNQIKLMKAQINSKIKDIQFDALLNNTPFMAWFKDKDSNYIKVNNEFMEHCGKTMKQIKGKGDQYVWSGMIGDRCRQFDLEVMNKRTQVVFDEIIPGEKGFKQFNMYKAPVINEFDEIIGTIGIARDITDLKNKDAKLQMLMDNLPFPVWLTDINAKYVNGNKKFSDYFNVSMNELIGRIPHEFFGEDIVKDIYSQNKEVMGAKETRKFESDIKVNNEIRSVEIYKTPVLDIGNEVIGIASALIDITDIKEAQRKIKKQAFTDALTQISNRTALYDYMKNESDYSNIGMMLVDIDNFKDINDYYGHNFGDKVIVHVANELKKICNEAFICRFGGDEFLVVFKDVESENIICDKAEKILEKIHMYKGHDFSVSIGIAIGDNISDINRLLVNVDLAMYKSKELGKNRYIKYTKELEAEKNLTLNIEKDLKYAIGKNEVKVFYQPQYTIDRKLKGFEALFRWQSKKYANVPVINIIEVMESSNLIIDMGYYIMQEACKFAKKINENRKDKIVVSINISAIQIMEKDFIKKVKSIINKTSVFIDCIGIEITETVLVKNIEENIMKIKELKDMGVTISLDDFGTGYSSLNYIVNMPLSLIKIDKSFISGMNVKKEYTKLLRLIIASAHSLNLPIVAEGVETEEQLAKLNKMNVDYVQGFLFSKPVEEEKAFKLLEL
;
A
#
# COMPACT_ATOMS: atom_id res chain seq x y z
N ILE A 1 9.65 -8.55 -12.23
CA ILE A 1 8.35 -9.23 -12.10
C ILE A 1 8.24 -9.85 -10.72
N ASP A 2 9.27 -10.55 -10.28
CA ASP A 2 9.31 -11.15 -8.94
C ASP A 2 9.10 -10.10 -7.84
N ASP A 3 9.62 -8.90 -8.01
CA ASP A 3 9.42 -7.79 -7.09
C ASP A 3 7.99 -7.23 -7.14
N VAL A 4 7.36 -7.21 -8.30
CA VAL A 4 5.94 -6.80 -8.44
C VAL A 4 5.02 -7.77 -7.69
N ILE A 5 5.35 -9.06 -7.73
CA ILE A 5 4.62 -10.10 -6.99
C ILE A 5 4.88 -10.02 -5.49
N LYS A 6 6.15 -9.82 -5.08
CA LYS A 6 6.57 -9.77 -3.67
C LYS A 6 6.09 -8.53 -2.92
N LEU A 7 5.99 -7.40 -3.60
CA LEU A 7 5.66 -6.09 -3.01
C LEU A 7 4.19 -5.72 -3.14
N ASP A 8 3.34 -6.61 -3.66
CA ASP A 8 1.89 -6.40 -3.88
C ASP A 8 1.59 -5.09 -4.65
N ILE A 9 2.36 -4.89 -5.72
CA ILE A 9 2.26 -3.67 -6.53
C ILE A 9 0.98 -3.72 -7.39
N ASN A 10 0.18 -2.68 -7.29
CA ASN A 10 -1.09 -2.56 -8.02
C ASN A 10 -0.99 -1.74 -9.32
N LEU A 11 0.08 -0.99 -9.49
CA LEU A 11 0.32 -0.18 -10.67
C LEU A 11 1.80 -0.21 -11.06
N VAL A 12 2.08 -0.41 -12.33
CA VAL A 12 3.43 -0.39 -12.89
C VAL A 12 3.48 0.64 -14.01
N ILE A 13 4.52 1.47 -13.99
CA ILE A 13 4.81 2.39 -15.08
C ILE A 13 6.03 1.83 -15.81
N ILE A 14 5.90 1.66 -17.12
CA ILE A 14 6.96 1.13 -17.98
C ILE A 14 7.43 2.24 -18.91
N ASP A 15 8.71 2.56 -18.85
CA ASP A 15 9.33 3.51 -19.77
C ASP A 15 9.78 2.79 -21.05
N THR A 16 9.41 3.34 -22.22
CA THR A 16 9.74 2.75 -23.53
C THR A 16 11.24 2.77 -23.84
N ASN A 17 12.02 3.54 -23.11
CA ASN A 17 13.48 3.59 -23.25
C ASN A 17 14.19 2.25 -22.99
N ILE A 18 13.49 1.28 -22.41
CA ILE A 18 14.00 -0.09 -22.29
C ILE A 18 14.00 -0.86 -23.63
N GLY A 19 13.46 -0.24 -24.67
CA GLY A 19 13.34 -0.80 -26.03
C GLY A 19 12.05 -1.60 -26.27
N ASN A 20 11.46 -1.41 -27.47
CA ASN A 20 10.13 -1.92 -27.85
C ASN A 20 9.95 -3.41 -27.53
N LYS A 21 10.91 -4.26 -27.92
CA LYS A 21 10.82 -5.71 -27.66
C LYS A 21 10.71 -6.05 -26.18
N GLU A 22 11.43 -5.32 -25.33
CA GLU A 22 11.44 -5.58 -23.90
C GLU A 22 10.20 -5.01 -23.21
N VAL A 23 9.65 -3.89 -23.69
CA VAL A 23 8.34 -3.39 -23.27
C VAL A 23 7.26 -4.43 -23.52
N ILE A 24 7.15 -4.93 -24.77
CA ILE A 24 6.18 -5.96 -25.16
C ILE A 24 6.31 -7.21 -24.30
N ARG A 25 7.54 -7.68 -24.11
CA ARG A 25 7.83 -8.86 -23.29
C ARG A 25 7.43 -8.64 -21.82
N THR A 26 7.70 -7.46 -21.30
CA THR A 26 7.37 -7.11 -19.91
C THR A 26 5.86 -7.05 -19.71
N ILE A 27 5.11 -6.39 -20.60
CA ILE A 27 3.65 -6.34 -20.54
C ILE A 27 3.07 -7.76 -20.57
N LYS A 28 3.47 -8.59 -21.55
CA LYS A 28 2.99 -9.97 -21.66
C LYS A 28 3.28 -10.79 -20.40
N LYS A 29 4.48 -10.66 -19.84
CA LYS A 29 4.85 -11.36 -18.61
C LYS A 29 4.04 -10.90 -17.41
N LEU A 30 3.83 -9.58 -17.28
CA LEU A 30 3.01 -9.02 -16.19
C LEU A 30 1.55 -9.48 -16.32
N ARG A 31 0.99 -9.47 -17.53
CA ARG A 31 -0.38 -9.94 -17.76
C ARG A 31 -0.56 -11.43 -17.51
N ASN A 32 0.43 -12.24 -17.85
CA ASN A 32 0.40 -13.67 -17.55
C ASN A 32 0.55 -13.96 -16.04
N ALA A 33 1.39 -13.20 -15.35
CA ALA A 33 1.61 -13.38 -13.90
C ALA A 33 0.39 -12.95 -13.06
N PHE A 34 -0.39 -11.98 -13.52
CA PHE A 34 -1.50 -11.39 -12.78
C PHE A 34 -2.88 -11.72 -13.38
N LEU A 35 -3.08 -12.96 -13.84
CA LEU A 35 -4.38 -13.43 -14.36
C LEU A 35 -5.56 -13.25 -13.39
N LYS A 36 -5.34 -13.26 -12.08
CA LYS A 36 -6.38 -13.16 -11.04
C LYS A 36 -6.50 -11.78 -10.41
N VAL A 37 -5.47 -10.96 -10.49
CA VAL A 37 -5.42 -9.62 -9.91
C VAL A 37 -5.10 -8.64 -11.02
N ARG A 38 -5.94 -7.64 -11.23
CA ARG A 38 -5.66 -6.65 -12.26
C ARG A 38 -4.57 -5.71 -11.77
N LEU A 39 -3.45 -5.76 -12.45
CA LEU A 39 -2.36 -4.83 -12.30
C LEU A 39 -2.53 -3.71 -13.33
N GLY A 40 -2.52 -2.45 -12.93
CA GLY A 40 -2.50 -1.31 -13.85
C GLY A 40 -1.13 -1.20 -14.53
N ILE A 41 -1.10 -1.04 -15.84
CA ILE A 41 0.13 -0.83 -16.60
C ILE A 41 0.00 0.45 -17.40
N ILE A 42 0.83 1.44 -17.08
CA ILE A 42 0.93 2.71 -17.81
C ILE A 42 2.26 2.71 -18.57
N ILE A 43 2.23 3.13 -19.81
CA ILE A 43 3.43 3.23 -20.64
C ILE A 43 3.87 4.69 -20.74
N CYS A 44 5.12 4.98 -20.38
CA CYS A 44 5.76 6.27 -20.68
C CYS A 44 6.45 6.18 -22.04
N ILE A 45 5.94 6.93 -23.01
CA ILE A 45 6.35 6.81 -24.40
C ILE A 45 6.83 8.17 -24.95
N ASP A 46 7.88 8.16 -25.75
CA ASP A 46 8.34 9.33 -26.46
C ASP A 46 7.49 9.60 -27.70
N LYS A 47 7.37 10.87 -28.11
CA LYS A 47 6.57 11.26 -29.29
C LYS A 47 7.01 10.55 -30.57
N GLU A 48 8.28 10.19 -30.64
CA GLU A 48 8.86 9.52 -31.79
C GLU A 48 8.45 8.03 -31.87
N ASP A 49 8.11 7.42 -30.74
CA ASP A 49 7.73 6.01 -30.63
C ASP A 49 6.22 5.78 -30.63
N ILE A 50 5.43 6.81 -30.84
CA ILE A 50 3.97 6.78 -30.69
C ILE A 50 3.30 5.74 -31.62
N GLU A 51 3.95 5.34 -32.70
CA GLU A 51 3.49 4.31 -33.62
C GLU A 51 3.35 2.94 -32.95
N ASN A 52 4.17 2.67 -31.92
CA ASN A 52 4.15 1.42 -31.16
C ASN A 52 3.04 1.39 -30.10
N LEU A 53 2.41 2.53 -29.82
CA LEU A 53 1.41 2.65 -28.75
C LEU A 53 0.24 1.70 -28.94
N LYS A 54 -0.25 1.58 -30.18
CA LYS A 54 -1.38 0.70 -30.49
C LYS A 54 -1.08 -0.75 -30.12
N GLU A 55 0.12 -1.22 -30.44
CA GLU A 55 0.57 -2.56 -30.08
C GLU A 55 0.63 -2.75 -28.56
N TYR A 56 1.16 -1.77 -27.81
CA TYR A 56 1.25 -1.84 -26.35
C TYR A 56 -0.14 -1.95 -25.69
N ILE A 57 -1.12 -1.19 -26.18
CA ILE A 57 -2.51 -1.27 -25.68
C ILE A 57 -3.13 -2.63 -26.02
N GLU A 58 -2.96 -3.10 -27.25
CA GLU A 58 -3.51 -4.41 -27.68
C GLU A 58 -2.95 -5.58 -26.88
N ILE A 59 -1.70 -5.54 -26.48
CA ILE A 59 -1.06 -6.59 -25.66
C ILE A 59 -1.32 -6.44 -24.17
N GLY A 60 -1.99 -5.34 -23.75
CA GLY A 60 -2.49 -5.24 -22.40
C GLY A 60 -2.00 -4.05 -21.56
N ALA A 61 -1.40 -3.03 -22.12
CA ALA A 61 -1.25 -1.77 -21.42
C ALA A 61 -2.62 -1.12 -21.20
N ASP A 62 -2.83 -0.46 -20.08
CA ASP A 62 -4.11 0.15 -19.72
C ASP A 62 -4.17 1.62 -20.10
N ASP A 63 -3.02 2.31 -20.07
CA ASP A 63 -2.90 3.73 -20.42
C ASP A 63 -1.47 4.08 -20.79
N TYR A 64 -1.26 5.32 -21.23
CA TYR A 64 0.06 5.82 -21.60
C TYR A 64 0.27 7.28 -21.20
N ILE A 65 1.52 7.69 -21.16
CA ILE A 65 1.95 9.08 -20.91
C ILE A 65 3.00 9.45 -21.94
N LEU A 66 2.80 10.59 -22.59
CA LEU A 66 3.76 11.11 -23.57
C LEU A 66 4.84 11.95 -22.91
N LYS A 67 6.08 11.72 -23.27
CA LYS A 67 7.19 12.59 -22.84
C LYS A 67 7.38 13.78 -23.81
N PRO A 68 7.79 14.95 -23.28
CA PRO A 68 7.90 15.28 -21.85
C PRO A 68 6.52 15.48 -21.23
N PHE A 69 6.33 15.00 -20.02
CA PHE A 69 5.07 15.07 -19.29
C PHE A 69 5.18 16.02 -18.08
N SER A 70 4.05 16.56 -17.65
CA SER A 70 3.94 17.30 -16.39
C SER A 70 3.63 16.38 -15.22
N PHE A 71 3.90 16.84 -14.01
CA PHE A 71 3.51 16.10 -12.81
C PHE A 71 2.01 15.91 -12.72
N GLU A 72 1.24 16.94 -13.11
CA GLU A 72 -0.21 16.89 -13.14
C GLU A 72 -0.75 15.84 -14.10
N GLU A 73 -0.09 15.63 -15.23
CA GLU A 73 -0.49 14.61 -16.20
C GLU A 73 -0.27 13.20 -15.65
N ILE A 74 0.89 12.95 -15.05
CA ILE A 74 1.18 11.67 -14.40
C ILE A 74 0.18 11.41 -13.29
N ASP A 75 0.00 12.38 -12.40
CA ASP A 75 -0.91 12.23 -11.26
C ASP A 75 -2.34 11.95 -11.71
N LEU A 76 -2.80 12.65 -12.76
CA LEU A 76 -4.11 12.43 -13.34
C LEU A 76 -4.26 11.00 -13.89
N ARG A 77 -3.27 10.51 -14.66
CA ARG A 77 -3.29 9.18 -15.25
C ARG A 77 -3.26 8.08 -14.19
N ILE A 78 -2.34 8.20 -13.22
CA ILE A 78 -2.25 7.27 -12.08
C ILE A 78 -3.57 7.27 -11.31
N SER A 79 -4.09 8.46 -10.98
CA SER A 79 -5.34 8.60 -10.24
C SER A 79 -6.52 7.97 -10.97
N ASN A 80 -6.61 8.13 -12.30
CA ASN A 80 -7.66 7.52 -13.11
C ASN A 80 -7.52 6.00 -13.14
N GLN A 81 -6.32 5.46 -13.31
CA GLN A 81 -6.10 4.01 -13.29
C GLN A 81 -6.44 3.41 -11.93
N ILE A 82 -6.02 4.07 -10.85
CA ILE A 82 -6.39 3.64 -9.49
C ILE A 82 -7.90 3.67 -9.28
N LYS A 83 -8.61 4.71 -9.78
CA LYS A 83 -10.08 4.78 -9.72
C LYS A 83 -10.73 3.63 -10.48
N LEU A 84 -10.27 3.35 -11.71
CA LEU A 84 -10.76 2.25 -12.52
C LEU A 84 -10.53 0.90 -11.84
N MET A 85 -9.35 0.67 -11.30
CA MET A 85 -9.03 -0.55 -10.56
C MET A 85 -9.90 -0.70 -9.30
N LYS A 86 -10.04 0.37 -8.51
CA LYS A 86 -10.93 0.37 -7.34
C LYS A 86 -12.38 0.07 -7.73
N ALA A 87 -12.87 0.65 -8.83
CA ALA A 87 -14.22 0.37 -9.32
C ALA A 87 -14.41 -1.09 -9.71
N GLN A 88 -13.41 -1.71 -10.35
CA GLN A 88 -13.46 -3.13 -10.73
C GLN A 88 -13.35 -4.07 -9.53
N ILE A 89 -12.48 -3.74 -8.56
CA ILE A 89 -12.39 -4.49 -7.30
C ILE A 89 -13.72 -4.39 -6.54
N ASN A 90 -14.28 -3.19 -6.44
CA ASN A 90 -15.57 -2.97 -5.79
C ASN A 90 -16.71 -3.72 -6.52
N SER A 91 -16.67 -3.78 -7.84
CA SER A 91 -17.63 -4.60 -8.61
C SER A 91 -17.51 -6.08 -8.27
N LYS A 92 -16.28 -6.63 -8.23
CA LYS A 92 -16.06 -8.03 -7.84
C LYS A 92 -16.47 -8.31 -6.38
N ILE A 93 -16.18 -7.38 -5.48
CA ILE A 93 -16.60 -7.50 -4.08
C ILE A 93 -18.12 -7.51 -3.99
N LYS A 94 -18.80 -6.64 -4.74
CA LYS A 94 -20.27 -6.62 -4.82
C LYS A 94 -20.83 -7.94 -5.37
N ASP A 95 -20.20 -8.53 -6.37
CA ASP A 95 -20.59 -9.83 -6.91
C ASP A 95 -20.47 -10.93 -5.86
N ILE A 96 -19.36 -10.98 -5.13
CA ILE A 96 -19.14 -11.95 -4.05
C ILE A 96 -20.15 -11.73 -2.89
N GLN A 97 -20.39 -10.46 -2.54
CA GLN A 97 -21.39 -10.12 -1.50
C GLN A 97 -22.80 -10.51 -1.93
N PHE A 98 -23.15 -10.26 -3.19
CA PHE A 98 -24.43 -10.63 -3.75
C PHE A 98 -24.61 -12.16 -3.76
N ASP A 99 -23.57 -12.91 -4.11
CA ASP A 99 -23.59 -14.37 -4.06
C ASP A 99 -23.77 -14.90 -2.63
N ALA A 100 -23.07 -14.29 -1.68
CA ALA A 100 -23.20 -14.68 -0.27
C ALA A 100 -24.62 -14.40 0.26
N LEU A 101 -25.20 -13.25 -0.08
CA LEU A 101 -26.57 -12.92 0.28
C LEU A 101 -27.56 -13.89 -0.38
N LEU A 102 -27.40 -14.16 -1.65
CA LEU A 102 -28.28 -15.04 -2.40
C LEU A 102 -28.23 -16.47 -1.85
N ASN A 103 -27.03 -16.99 -1.55
CA ASN A 103 -26.85 -18.36 -1.07
C ASN A 103 -27.15 -18.55 0.43
N ASN A 104 -27.22 -17.46 1.20
CA ASN A 104 -27.65 -17.52 2.61
C ASN A 104 -29.15 -17.31 2.81
N THR A 105 -29.91 -17.11 1.75
CA THR A 105 -31.38 -17.07 1.86
C THR A 105 -31.93 -18.49 1.94
N PRO A 106 -32.82 -18.78 2.92
CA PRO A 106 -33.41 -20.11 3.09
C PRO A 106 -34.59 -20.37 2.13
N PHE A 107 -34.65 -19.65 1.03
CA PHE A 107 -35.69 -19.75 0.02
C PHE A 107 -35.07 -19.95 -1.36
N MET A 108 -35.78 -20.60 -2.29
CA MET A 108 -35.39 -20.56 -3.68
C MET A 108 -35.34 -19.10 -4.14
N ALA A 109 -34.22 -18.69 -4.69
CA ALA A 109 -34.05 -17.36 -5.24
C ALA A 109 -33.34 -17.43 -6.60
N TRP A 110 -33.81 -16.61 -7.53
CA TRP A 110 -33.27 -16.57 -8.89
C TRP A 110 -33.31 -15.16 -9.46
N PHE A 111 -32.42 -14.96 -10.38
CA PHE A 111 -32.33 -13.77 -11.19
C PHE A 111 -32.35 -14.18 -12.66
N LYS A 112 -33.19 -13.52 -13.49
CA LYS A 112 -33.35 -13.78 -14.90
C LYS A 112 -33.14 -12.51 -15.70
N ASP A 113 -32.73 -12.67 -16.96
CA ASP A 113 -32.66 -11.57 -17.92
C ASP A 113 -34.06 -11.16 -18.42
N LYS A 114 -34.11 -10.15 -19.28
CA LYS A 114 -35.34 -9.65 -19.93
C LYS A 114 -36.06 -10.68 -20.80
N ASP A 115 -35.36 -11.72 -21.23
CA ASP A 115 -35.88 -12.80 -22.02
C ASP A 115 -36.36 -14.00 -21.19
N SER A 116 -36.41 -13.80 -19.82
CA SER A 116 -36.78 -14.80 -18.84
C SER A 116 -35.78 -15.98 -18.73
N ASN A 117 -34.54 -15.82 -19.16
CA ASN A 117 -33.51 -16.82 -18.97
C ASN A 117 -32.80 -16.60 -17.64
N TYR A 118 -32.46 -17.68 -16.95
CA TYR A 118 -31.76 -17.62 -15.68
C TYR A 118 -30.34 -17.09 -15.84
N ILE A 119 -30.03 -15.99 -15.14
CA ILE A 119 -28.68 -15.44 -15.00
C ILE A 119 -28.02 -16.07 -13.79
N LYS A 120 -28.77 -16.19 -12.68
CA LYS A 120 -28.25 -16.63 -11.40
C LYS A 120 -29.36 -17.26 -10.57
N VAL A 121 -29.02 -18.30 -9.82
CA VAL A 121 -29.89 -18.94 -8.84
C VAL A 121 -29.06 -19.27 -7.59
N ASN A 122 -29.72 -19.36 -6.45
CA ASN A 122 -29.07 -19.80 -5.22
C ASN A 122 -29.03 -21.34 -5.07
N ASN A 123 -28.34 -21.80 -4.03
CA ASN A 123 -28.18 -23.22 -3.75
C ASN A 123 -29.52 -23.92 -3.54
N GLU A 124 -30.45 -23.30 -2.82
CA GLU A 124 -31.81 -23.84 -2.59
C GLU A 124 -32.56 -24.09 -3.92
N PHE A 125 -32.42 -23.20 -4.88
CA PHE A 125 -33.05 -23.41 -6.18
C PHE A 125 -32.42 -24.60 -6.92
N MET A 126 -31.08 -24.69 -6.88
CA MET A 126 -30.37 -25.80 -7.52
C MET A 126 -30.68 -27.14 -6.91
N GLU A 127 -30.76 -27.22 -5.57
CA GLU A 127 -31.15 -28.42 -4.84
C GLU A 127 -32.58 -28.84 -5.18
N HIS A 128 -33.51 -27.88 -5.27
CA HIS A 128 -34.90 -28.19 -5.54
C HIS A 128 -35.14 -28.71 -6.96
N CYS A 129 -34.48 -28.15 -7.96
CA CYS A 129 -34.64 -28.55 -9.37
C CYS A 129 -33.68 -29.66 -9.81
N GLY A 130 -32.76 -30.10 -8.96
CA GLY A 130 -31.77 -31.12 -9.27
C GLY A 130 -30.77 -30.77 -10.39
N LYS A 131 -30.58 -29.48 -10.65
CA LYS A 131 -29.70 -28.98 -11.74
C LYS A 131 -28.67 -28.01 -11.21
N THR A 132 -27.48 -28.05 -11.80
CA THR A 132 -26.38 -27.14 -11.44
C THR A 132 -26.52 -25.79 -12.13
N MET A 133 -25.90 -24.75 -11.59
CA MET A 133 -25.88 -23.42 -12.19
C MET A 133 -25.36 -23.42 -13.64
N LYS A 134 -24.39 -24.28 -13.98
CA LYS A 134 -23.89 -24.43 -15.38
C LYS A 134 -24.95 -24.92 -16.35
N GLN A 135 -25.88 -25.75 -15.88
CA GLN A 135 -26.98 -26.26 -16.69
C GLN A 135 -28.12 -25.24 -16.83
N ILE A 136 -28.35 -24.43 -15.80
CA ILE A 136 -29.46 -23.48 -15.72
C ILE A 136 -29.14 -22.16 -16.42
N LYS A 137 -27.93 -21.67 -16.29
CA LYS A 137 -27.52 -20.35 -16.82
C LYS A 137 -27.81 -20.19 -18.31
N GLY A 138 -28.54 -19.14 -18.68
CA GLY A 138 -28.93 -18.83 -20.02
C GLY A 138 -30.11 -19.69 -20.57
N LYS A 139 -30.75 -20.48 -19.71
CA LYS A 139 -31.94 -21.29 -20.06
C LYS A 139 -33.20 -20.67 -19.45
N GLY A 140 -34.32 -20.85 -20.15
CA GLY A 140 -35.65 -20.45 -19.67
C GLY A 140 -36.29 -21.50 -18.74
N ASP A 141 -37.46 -21.14 -18.20
CA ASP A 141 -38.22 -21.99 -17.26
C ASP A 141 -38.56 -23.37 -17.80
N GLN A 142 -38.85 -23.49 -19.07
CA GLN A 142 -39.21 -24.78 -19.70
C GLN A 142 -38.07 -25.81 -19.61
N TYR A 143 -36.82 -25.36 -19.50
CA TYR A 143 -35.69 -26.26 -19.30
C TYR A 143 -35.56 -26.74 -17.85
N VAL A 144 -35.94 -25.88 -16.91
CA VAL A 144 -35.84 -26.18 -15.46
C VAL A 144 -37.04 -26.95 -14.99
N TRP A 145 -38.24 -26.51 -15.38
CA TRP A 145 -39.54 -27.05 -14.97
C TRP A 145 -40.25 -27.54 -16.26
N SER A 146 -40.42 -28.84 -16.34
CA SER A 146 -41.07 -29.46 -17.52
C SER A 146 -42.59 -29.19 -17.61
N GLY A 147 -43.12 -29.08 -18.82
CA GLY A 147 -44.56 -28.98 -19.07
C GLY A 147 -45.17 -27.60 -18.76
N MET A 148 -46.47 -27.60 -18.41
CA MET A 148 -47.25 -26.38 -18.14
C MET A 148 -46.70 -25.47 -17.07
N ILE A 149 -45.88 -26.00 -16.14
CA ILE A 149 -45.28 -25.20 -15.05
C ILE A 149 -44.27 -24.22 -15.58
N GLY A 150 -43.39 -24.64 -16.51
CA GLY A 150 -42.42 -23.78 -17.13
C GLY A 150 -43.08 -22.64 -17.93
N ASP A 151 -44.16 -22.93 -18.64
CA ASP A 151 -44.93 -21.94 -19.39
C ASP A 151 -45.58 -20.90 -18.47
N ARG A 152 -46.18 -21.33 -17.38
CA ARG A 152 -46.78 -20.46 -16.35
C ARG A 152 -45.72 -19.59 -15.68
N CYS A 153 -44.58 -20.13 -15.34
CA CYS A 153 -43.50 -19.37 -14.73
C CYS A 153 -43.01 -18.25 -15.65
N ARG A 154 -42.86 -18.53 -16.94
CA ARG A 154 -42.52 -17.52 -17.94
C ARG A 154 -43.62 -16.48 -18.12
N GLN A 155 -44.89 -16.91 -18.12
CA GLN A 155 -46.00 -15.97 -18.23
C GLN A 155 -46.02 -14.96 -17.05
N PHE A 156 -45.75 -15.41 -15.82
CA PHE A 156 -45.63 -14.53 -14.66
C PHE A 156 -44.41 -13.61 -14.77
N ASP A 157 -43.26 -14.03 -15.32
CA ASP A 157 -42.13 -13.14 -15.56
C ASP A 157 -42.49 -11.99 -16.51
N LEU A 158 -43.19 -12.32 -17.61
CA LEU A 158 -43.68 -11.32 -18.55
C LEU A 158 -44.70 -10.37 -17.91
N GLU A 159 -45.62 -10.91 -17.08
CA GLU A 159 -46.58 -10.11 -16.35
C GLU A 159 -45.91 -9.10 -15.39
N VAL A 160 -44.90 -9.55 -14.64
CA VAL A 160 -44.12 -8.72 -13.74
C VAL A 160 -43.39 -7.61 -14.49
N MET A 161 -42.77 -7.94 -15.61
CA MET A 161 -42.09 -6.94 -16.44
C MET A 161 -43.04 -5.93 -17.07
N ASN A 162 -44.16 -6.39 -17.60
CA ASN A 162 -45.16 -5.53 -18.21
C ASN A 162 -45.86 -4.59 -17.20
N LYS A 163 -46.20 -5.10 -16.02
CA LYS A 163 -46.84 -4.31 -14.96
C LYS A 163 -45.85 -3.46 -14.18
N ARG A 164 -44.55 -3.69 -14.32
CA ARG A 164 -43.49 -3.04 -13.53
C ARG A 164 -43.71 -3.12 -12.00
N THR A 165 -44.44 -4.11 -11.54
CA THR A 165 -44.79 -4.31 -10.13
C THR A 165 -44.53 -5.75 -9.73
N GLN A 166 -44.34 -5.94 -8.42
CA GLN A 166 -44.25 -7.31 -7.88
C GLN A 166 -45.58 -8.04 -8.01
N VAL A 167 -45.49 -9.34 -8.24
CA VAL A 167 -46.63 -10.28 -8.26
C VAL A 167 -46.40 -11.37 -7.24
N VAL A 168 -47.44 -11.72 -6.50
CA VAL A 168 -47.45 -12.81 -5.51
C VAL A 168 -48.52 -13.81 -5.90
N PHE A 169 -48.17 -15.09 -5.96
CA PHE A 169 -49.10 -16.16 -6.31
C PHE A 169 -48.66 -17.48 -5.70
N ASP A 170 -49.66 -18.37 -5.53
CA ASP A 170 -49.39 -19.73 -5.09
C ASP A 170 -49.24 -20.65 -6.28
N GLU A 171 -48.23 -21.51 -6.28
CA GLU A 171 -47.96 -22.48 -7.33
C GLU A 171 -47.63 -23.85 -6.74
N ILE A 172 -48.07 -24.88 -7.41
CA ILE A 172 -47.75 -26.26 -7.07
C ILE A 172 -46.66 -26.76 -8.01
N ILE A 173 -45.50 -27.05 -7.43
CA ILE A 173 -44.34 -27.53 -8.18
C ILE A 173 -44.03 -28.96 -7.79
N PRO A 174 -43.80 -29.87 -8.74
CA PRO A 174 -43.37 -31.24 -8.42
C PRO A 174 -41.93 -31.21 -7.89
N GLY A 175 -41.74 -31.86 -6.78
CA GLY A 175 -40.41 -32.12 -6.20
C GLY A 175 -40.11 -33.60 -6.23
N GLU A 176 -38.93 -34.02 -5.83
CA GLU A 176 -38.52 -35.44 -5.82
C GLU A 176 -39.43 -36.35 -5.00
N LYS A 177 -40.16 -35.79 -4.02
CA LYS A 177 -41.01 -36.53 -3.08
C LYS A 177 -42.51 -36.22 -3.19
N GLY A 178 -42.96 -35.69 -4.33
CA GLY A 178 -44.37 -35.32 -4.52
C GLY A 178 -44.55 -33.82 -4.87
N PHE A 179 -45.81 -33.40 -4.91
CA PHE A 179 -46.17 -32.01 -5.19
C PHE A 179 -46.05 -31.15 -3.92
N LYS A 180 -45.41 -29.99 -4.07
CA LYS A 180 -45.29 -28.97 -3.06
C LYS A 180 -45.96 -27.68 -3.52
N GLN A 181 -46.61 -27.00 -2.60
CA GLN A 181 -47.21 -25.71 -2.88
C GLN A 181 -46.28 -24.58 -2.42
N PHE A 182 -45.95 -23.69 -3.34
CA PHE A 182 -45.09 -22.52 -3.09
C PHE A 182 -45.92 -21.25 -3.20
N ASN A 183 -45.70 -20.33 -2.27
CA ASN A 183 -46.06 -18.95 -2.44
C ASN A 183 -44.87 -18.22 -3.06
N MET A 184 -45.07 -17.72 -4.27
CA MET A 184 -44.01 -17.13 -5.12
C MET A 184 -44.11 -15.62 -5.13
N TYR A 185 -42.95 -14.96 -4.99
CA TYR A 185 -42.78 -13.53 -5.14
C TYR A 185 -41.91 -13.29 -6.36
N LYS A 186 -42.37 -12.47 -7.29
CA LYS A 186 -41.58 -12.03 -8.45
C LYS A 186 -41.63 -10.53 -8.58
N ALA A 187 -40.47 -9.90 -8.90
CA ALA A 187 -40.35 -8.45 -9.08
C ALA A 187 -39.46 -8.13 -10.31
N PRO A 188 -39.73 -7.02 -11.01
CA PRO A 188 -38.85 -6.57 -12.09
C PRO A 188 -37.56 -5.97 -11.48
N VAL A 189 -36.45 -6.14 -12.17
CA VAL A 189 -35.17 -5.47 -11.85
C VAL A 189 -34.97 -4.35 -12.83
N ILE A 190 -34.84 -3.13 -12.31
CA ILE A 190 -34.78 -1.88 -13.09
C ILE A 190 -33.41 -1.25 -12.84
N ASN A 191 -32.74 -0.78 -13.89
CA ASN A 191 -31.47 -0.07 -13.77
C ASN A 191 -31.70 1.42 -13.46
N GLU A 192 -30.62 2.15 -13.26
CA GLU A 192 -30.61 3.60 -12.99
C GLU A 192 -31.14 4.47 -14.15
N PHE A 193 -31.36 3.89 -15.33
CA PHE A 193 -31.97 4.54 -16.49
C PHE A 193 -33.44 4.20 -16.66
N ASP A 194 -34.08 3.63 -15.63
CA ASP A 194 -35.48 3.19 -15.63
C ASP A 194 -35.81 2.09 -16.66
N GLU A 195 -34.79 1.29 -17.07
CA GLU A 195 -34.95 0.18 -17.98
C GLU A 195 -35.05 -1.15 -17.22
N ILE A 196 -35.95 -2.02 -17.65
CA ILE A 196 -36.07 -3.37 -17.10
C ILE A 196 -34.93 -4.21 -17.64
N ILE A 197 -34.08 -4.70 -16.76
CA ILE A 197 -32.96 -5.59 -17.11
C ILE A 197 -33.24 -7.06 -16.81
N GLY A 198 -34.37 -7.36 -16.18
CA GLY A 198 -34.77 -8.72 -15.90
C GLY A 198 -35.77 -8.84 -14.75
N THR A 199 -35.86 -10.03 -14.16
CA THR A 199 -36.72 -10.30 -13.01
C THR A 199 -35.94 -10.98 -11.90
N ILE A 200 -36.32 -10.68 -10.65
CA ILE A 200 -35.91 -11.43 -9.48
C ILE A 200 -37.11 -12.19 -8.90
N GLY A 201 -36.89 -13.40 -8.45
CA GLY A 201 -37.94 -14.20 -7.79
C GLY A 201 -37.46 -14.91 -6.54
N ILE A 202 -38.38 -15.07 -5.60
CA ILE A 202 -38.22 -15.84 -4.40
C ILE A 202 -39.45 -16.77 -4.27
N ALA A 203 -39.24 -18.01 -3.86
CA ALA A 203 -40.34 -18.97 -3.65
C ALA A 203 -40.26 -19.59 -2.27
N ARG A 204 -41.38 -19.53 -1.57
CA ARG A 204 -41.56 -20.08 -0.24
C ARG A 204 -42.54 -21.25 -0.28
N ASP A 205 -42.15 -22.41 0.23
CA ASP A 205 -43.03 -23.57 0.42
C ASP A 205 -44.09 -23.27 1.47
N ILE A 206 -45.36 -23.43 1.10
CA ILE A 206 -46.54 -23.23 1.96
C ILE A 206 -47.39 -24.48 2.03
N THR A 207 -46.84 -25.66 1.74
CA THR A 207 -47.55 -26.92 1.62
C THR A 207 -48.44 -27.26 2.82
N ASP A 208 -48.00 -26.78 3.98
CA ASP A 208 -48.65 -27.12 5.25
C ASP A 208 -49.65 -26.09 5.77
N LEU A 209 -50.05 -25.07 5.01
CA LEU A 209 -50.97 -24.03 5.47
C LEU A 209 -52.43 -24.48 5.64
N LYS A 210 -52.78 -25.73 5.28
CA LYS A 210 -54.18 -26.17 5.23
C LYS A 210 -54.70 -26.87 6.50
N ASN A 211 -53.84 -27.19 7.42
CA ASN A 211 -54.31 -27.72 8.74
C ASN A 211 -53.99 -26.74 9.85
N LYS A 212 -54.91 -25.81 10.16
CA LYS A 212 -54.67 -24.66 11.03
C LYS A 212 -54.18 -25.04 12.44
N ASP A 213 -54.75 -26.02 13.09
CA ASP A 213 -54.41 -26.30 14.49
C ASP A 213 -53.18 -27.21 14.67
N ALA A 214 -53.06 -28.25 13.88
CA ALA A 214 -51.88 -29.12 13.89
C ALA A 214 -50.63 -28.35 13.43
N LYS A 215 -50.82 -27.34 12.62
CA LYS A 215 -49.76 -26.56 12.06
C LYS A 215 -49.20 -25.51 13.01
N LEU A 216 -50.03 -24.90 13.86
CA LEU A 216 -49.51 -23.97 14.89
C LEU A 216 -48.57 -24.73 15.85
N GLN A 217 -48.94 -25.94 16.23
CA GLN A 217 -48.05 -26.76 17.05
C GLN A 217 -46.81 -27.22 16.29
N MET A 218 -46.94 -27.62 15.03
CA MET A 218 -45.83 -27.99 14.18
C MET A 218 -44.89 -26.79 13.89
N LEU A 219 -45.44 -25.59 13.67
CA LEU A 219 -44.67 -24.38 13.51
C LEU A 219 -43.95 -24.01 14.82
N MET A 220 -44.62 -24.10 15.94
CA MET A 220 -44.02 -23.86 17.25
C MET A 220 -42.88 -24.85 17.52
N ASP A 221 -43.09 -26.14 17.23
CA ASP A 221 -42.08 -27.18 17.47
C ASP A 221 -40.89 -27.12 16.51
N ASN A 222 -41.08 -26.56 15.34
CA ASN A 222 -40.03 -26.37 14.36
C ASN A 222 -39.24 -25.02 14.51
N LEU A 223 -39.70 -24.15 15.43
CA LEU A 223 -38.91 -22.95 15.74
C LEU A 223 -37.56 -23.35 16.34
N PRO A 224 -36.46 -22.80 15.89
CA PRO A 224 -35.10 -23.14 16.36
C PRO A 224 -34.82 -22.61 17.77
N PHE A 225 -35.77 -21.97 18.43
CA PHE A 225 -35.66 -21.35 19.75
C PHE A 225 -36.86 -21.66 20.63
N PRO A 226 -36.73 -21.59 21.96
CA PRO A 226 -37.80 -21.70 22.91
C PRO A 226 -38.89 -20.65 22.71
N VAL A 227 -40.17 -21.11 22.61
CA VAL A 227 -41.34 -20.23 22.56
C VAL A 227 -42.39 -20.79 23.52
N TRP A 228 -43.03 -19.91 24.27
CA TRP A 228 -44.10 -20.27 25.18
C TRP A 228 -45.14 -19.16 25.30
N LEU A 229 -46.30 -19.56 25.71
CA LEU A 229 -47.45 -18.71 25.96
C LEU A 229 -47.84 -18.82 27.43
N THR A 230 -48.04 -17.69 28.10
CA THR A 230 -48.61 -17.64 29.46
C THR A 230 -49.90 -16.85 29.45
N ASP A 231 -50.80 -17.14 30.41
CA ASP A 231 -51.94 -16.28 30.69
C ASP A 231 -51.53 -14.99 31.44
N ILE A 232 -52.49 -14.15 31.79
CA ILE A 232 -52.28 -12.90 32.54
C ILE A 232 -51.71 -13.12 33.95
N ASN A 233 -51.85 -14.34 34.52
CA ASN A 233 -51.35 -14.74 35.83
C ASN A 233 -49.96 -15.43 35.72
N ALA A 234 -49.33 -15.38 34.55
CA ALA A 234 -48.10 -16.05 34.22
C ALA A 234 -48.17 -17.58 34.26
N LYS A 235 -49.36 -18.19 34.17
CA LYS A 235 -49.48 -19.65 34.01
C LYS A 235 -49.15 -20.04 32.59
N TYR A 236 -48.38 -21.09 32.45
CA TYR A 236 -48.01 -21.62 31.11
C TYR A 236 -49.26 -22.21 30.43
N VAL A 237 -49.54 -21.73 29.22
CA VAL A 237 -50.66 -22.16 28.38
C VAL A 237 -50.18 -23.12 27.30
N ASN A 238 -49.09 -22.84 26.69
CA ASN A 238 -48.48 -23.66 25.64
C ASN A 238 -47.01 -23.34 25.51
N GLY A 239 -46.25 -24.19 24.82
CA GLY A 239 -44.86 -23.97 24.47
C GLY A 239 -44.40 -25.02 23.47
N ASN A 240 -43.30 -24.77 22.83
CA ASN A 240 -42.70 -25.66 21.84
C ASN A 240 -41.72 -26.65 22.49
N LYS A 241 -41.39 -27.69 21.72
CA LYS A 241 -40.43 -28.73 22.15
C LYS A 241 -39.07 -28.09 22.52
N LYS A 242 -38.64 -27.02 21.83
CA LYS A 242 -37.37 -26.32 22.14
C LYS A 242 -37.35 -25.71 23.54
N PHE A 243 -38.49 -25.21 24.04
CA PHE A 243 -38.58 -24.75 25.41
C PHE A 243 -38.34 -25.91 26.39
N SER A 244 -38.97 -27.04 26.15
CA SER A 244 -38.80 -28.24 26.97
C SER A 244 -37.34 -28.72 26.96
N ASP A 245 -36.72 -28.81 25.79
CA ASP A 245 -35.34 -29.23 25.63
C ASP A 245 -34.36 -28.25 26.31
N TYR A 246 -34.60 -26.94 26.18
CA TYR A 246 -33.70 -25.89 26.68
C TYR A 246 -33.68 -25.84 28.21
N PHE A 247 -34.84 -25.89 28.82
CA PHE A 247 -35.01 -25.85 30.28
C PHE A 247 -35.03 -27.24 30.96
N ASN A 248 -34.94 -28.30 30.16
CA ASN A 248 -35.05 -29.69 30.63
C ASN A 248 -36.32 -29.96 31.46
N VAL A 249 -37.48 -29.47 31.00
CA VAL A 249 -38.80 -29.58 31.64
C VAL A 249 -39.82 -30.02 30.61
N SER A 250 -40.66 -31.00 30.94
CA SER A 250 -41.74 -31.44 30.05
C SER A 250 -42.85 -30.38 29.97
N MET A 251 -43.29 -30.03 28.74
CA MET A 251 -44.37 -29.07 28.56
C MET A 251 -45.71 -29.53 29.21
N ASN A 252 -45.97 -30.82 29.22
CA ASN A 252 -47.16 -31.38 29.90
C ASN A 252 -47.16 -31.15 31.42
N GLU A 253 -45.98 -31.01 32.01
CA GLU A 253 -45.83 -30.71 33.45
C GLU A 253 -45.95 -29.20 33.72
N LEU A 254 -45.66 -28.35 32.73
CA LEU A 254 -45.67 -26.89 32.84
C LEU A 254 -47.07 -26.30 32.63
N ILE A 255 -47.88 -26.85 31.72
CA ILE A 255 -49.20 -26.30 31.37
C ILE A 255 -50.06 -26.13 32.64
N GLY A 256 -50.54 -24.90 32.81
CA GLY A 256 -51.39 -24.51 33.95
C GLY A 256 -50.62 -24.16 35.22
N ARG A 257 -49.31 -24.31 35.27
CA ARG A 257 -48.49 -24.00 36.44
C ARG A 257 -47.79 -22.62 36.26
N ILE A 258 -47.24 -22.11 37.36
CA ILE A 258 -46.57 -20.80 37.44
C ILE A 258 -45.07 -20.96 37.52
N PRO A 259 -44.29 -19.91 37.13
CA PRO A 259 -42.83 -19.96 37.12
C PRO A 259 -42.14 -20.31 38.45
N HIS A 260 -42.75 -19.96 39.58
CA HIS A 260 -42.20 -20.27 40.92
C HIS A 260 -42.00 -21.78 41.20
N GLU A 261 -42.70 -22.61 40.48
CA GLU A 261 -42.64 -24.07 40.70
C GLU A 261 -41.39 -24.67 40.01
N PHE A 262 -40.72 -23.92 39.12
CA PHE A 262 -39.67 -24.46 38.26
C PHE A 262 -38.39 -23.66 38.27
N PHE A 263 -38.44 -22.33 38.62
CA PHE A 263 -37.30 -21.43 38.53
C PHE A 263 -37.01 -20.78 39.88
N GLY A 264 -35.75 -20.42 40.11
CA GLY A 264 -35.31 -19.73 41.33
C GLY A 264 -35.90 -18.33 41.50
N GLU A 265 -35.94 -17.82 42.70
CA GLU A 265 -36.62 -16.57 43.08
C GLU A 265 -36.15 -15.34 42.25
N ASP A 266 -34.85 -15.27 41.91
CA ASP A 266 -34.31 -14.16 41.14
C ASP A 266 -34.89 -14.12 39.71
N ILE A 267 -34.89 -15.28 39.02
CA ILE A 267 -35.45 -15.39 37.66
C ILE A 267 -36.97 -15.13 37.67
N VAL A 268 -37.64 -15.59 38.68
CA VAL A 268 -39.10 -15.41 38.85
C VAL A 268 -39.45 -13.94 39.03
N LYS A 269 -38.70 -13.22 39.83
CA LYS A 269 -38.90 -11.79 40.07
C LYS A 269 -38.77 -11.00 38.76
N ASP A 270 -37.77 -11.33 37.95
CA ASP A 270 -37.58 -10.72 36.63
C ASP A 270 -38.73 -11.05 35.69
N ILE A 271 -39.22 -12.31 35.66
CA ILE A 271 -40.35 -12.71 34.83
C ILE A 271 -41.60 -11.87 35.13
N TYR A 272 -41.98 -11.72 36.42
CA TYR A 272 -43.15 -10.91 36.78
C TYR A 272 -42.98 -9.45 36.53
N SER A 273 -41.81 -8.88 36.76
CA SER A 273 -41.47 -7.47 36.44
C SER A 273 -41.63 -7.19 34.97
N GLN A 274 -41.02 -8.02 34.13
CA GLN A 274 -41.07 -7.92 32.67
C GLN A 274 -42.51 -8.11 32.14
N ASN A 275 -43.26 -9.09 32.69
CA ASN A 275 -44.66 -9.32 32.31
C ASN A 275 -45.55 -8.11 32.62
N LYS A 276 -45.37 -7.50 33.80
CA LYS A 276 -46.09 -6.29 34.20
C LYS A 276 -45.82 -5.14 33.27
N GLU A 277 -44.56 -4.95 32.87
CA GLU A 277 -44.16 -3.92 31.91
C GLU A 277 -44.81 -4.11 30.54
N VAL A 278 -44.78 -5.33 30.01
CA VAL A 278 -45.39 -5.70 28.71
C VAL A 278 -46.91 -5.53 28.71
N MET A 279 -47.58 -5.98 29.79
CA MET A 279 -49.03 -5.80 29.92
C MET A 279 -49.42 -4.34 30.01
N GLY A 280 -48.66 -3.53 30.76
CA GLY A 280 -48.94 -2.09 30.90
C GLY A 280 -48.70 -1.29 29.61
N ALA A 281 -47.67 -1.65 28.86
CA ALA A 281 -47.35 -0.99 27.58
C ALA A 281 -48.23 -1.45 26.42
N LYS A 282 -48.82 -2.65 26.50
CA LYS A 282 -49.54 -3.34 25.41
C LYS A 282 -48.70 -3.45 24.12
N GLU A 283 -47.34 -3.53 24.27
CA GLU A 283 -46.41 -3.61 23.17
C GLU A 283 -45.37 -4.73 23.41
N THR A 284 -44.78 -5.23 22.33
CA THR A 284 -43.63 -6.15 22.42
C THR A 284 -42.45 -5.48 23.08
N ARG A 285 -41.87 -6.13 24.06
CA ARG A 285 -40.63 -5.69 24.71
C ARG A 285 -39.57 -6.76 24.57
N LYS A 286 -38.35 -6.28 24.43
CA LYS A 286 -37.14 -7.10 24.39
C LYS A 286 -36.38 -6.92 25.69
N PHE A 287 -35.99 -8.02 26.30
CA PHE A 287 -35.21 -8.07 27.53
C PHE A 287 -33.96 -8.88 27.27
N GLU A 288 -32.83 -8.42 27.73
CA GLU A 288 -31.59 -9.18 27.76
C GLU A 288 -31.33 -9.61 29.20
N SER A 289 -30.99 -10.87 29.39
CA SER A 289 -30.70 -11.42 30.73
C SER A 289 -29.65 -12.50 30.62
N ASP A 290 -28.88 -12.65 31.69
CA ASP A 290 -28.03 -13.81 31.86
C ASP A 290 -28.77 -14.81 32.76
N ILE A 291 -29.12 -15.95 32.21
CA ILE A 291 -29.86 -17.01 32.94
C ILE A 291 -28.98 -18.24 33.13
N LYS A 292 -29.19 -18.93 34.25
CA LYS A 292 -28.50 -20.17 34.54
C LYS A 292 -29.31 -21.35 34.02
N VAL A 293 -28.78 -22.06 33.02
CA VAL A 293 -29.40 -23.23 32.41
C VAL A 293 -28.39 -24.38 32.50
N ASN A 294 -28.81 -25.54 33.08
CA ASN A 294 -27.95 -26.73 33.21
C ASN A 294 -26.57 -26.43 33.83
N ASN A 295 -26.52 -25.58 34.85
CA ASN A 295 -25.30 -25.10 35.53
C ASN A 295 -24.36 -24.19 34.70
N GLU A 296 -24.73 -23.82 33.49
CA GLU A 296 -24.02 -22.83 32.65
C GLU A 296 -24.76 -21.49 32.65
N ILE A 297 -24.01 -20.40 32.62
CA ILE A 297 -24.57 -19.05 32.40
C ILE A 297 -24.72 -18.85 30.90
N ARG A 298 -25.95 -18.58 30.47
CA ARG A 298 -26.31 -18.31 29.08
C ARG A 298 -26.84 -16.90 28.96
N SER A 299 -26.31 -16.14 28.01
CA SER A 299 -26.85 -14.82 27.65
C SER A 299 -28.03 -15.02 26.70
N VAL A 300 -29.20 -14.49 27.08
CA VAL A 300 -30.40 -14.67 26.29
C VAL A 300 -31.10 -13.36 25.99
N GLU A 301 -31.71 -13.28 24.83
CA GLU A 301 -32.73 -12.29 24.49
C GLU A 301 -34.09 -12.88 24.63
N ILE A 302 -34.95 -12.24 25.43
CA ILE A 302 -36.33 -12.68 25.65
C ILE A 302 -37.26 -11.61 25.04
N TYR A 303 -37.99 -12.01 24.03
CA TYR A 303 -39.03 -11.19 23.43
C TYR A 303 -40.36 -11.58 24.08
N LYS A 304 -41.06 -10.58 24.63
CA LYS A 304 -42.39 -10.75 25.23
C LYS A 304 -43.38 -9.87 24.53
N THR A 305 -44.46 -10.48 24.03
CA THR A 305 -45.52 -9.83 23.28
C THR A 305 -46.85 -10.06 23.96
N PRO A 306 -47.64 -9.02 24.25
CA PRO A 306 -49.00 -9.22 24.80
C PRO A 306 -49.89 -9.86 23.74
N VAL A 307 -50.66 -10.86 24.14
CA VAL A 307 -51.70 -11.44 23.31
C VAL A 307 -53.01 -10.75 23.65
N LEU A 308 -53.60 -10.16 22.64
CA LEU A 308 -54.82 -9.36 22.78
C LEU A 308 -56.03 -10.14 22.26
N ASP A 309 -57.15 -9.97 22.92
CA ASP A 309 -58.45 -10.42 22.40
C ASP A 309 -59.06 -9.46 21.37
N ILE A 310 -60.24 -9.78 20.86
CA ILE A 310 -60.97 -8.96 19.88
C ILE A 310 -61.32 -7.57 20.46
N GLY A 311 -61.39 -7.46 21.78
CA GLY A 311 -61.65 -6.23 22.52
C GLY A 311 -60.41 -5.39 22.85
N ASN A 312 -59.22 -5.84 22.37
CA ASN A 312 -57.94 -5.20 22.66
C ASN A 312 -57.53 -5.27 24.14
N GLU A 313 -58.01 -6.27 24.88
CA GLU A 313 -57.58 -6.58 26.24
C GLU A 313 -56.52 -7.66 26.25
N VAL A 314 -55.55 -7.57 27.16
CA VAL A 314 -54.46 -8.52 27.27
C VAL A 314 -54.97 -9.80 27.87
N ILE A 315 -54.91 -10.89 27.14
CA ILE A 315 -55.34 -12.25 27.59
C ILE A 315 -54.13 -13.16 27.94
N GLY A 316 -52.91 -12.72 27.62
CA GLY A 316 -51.72 -13.48 27.91
C GLY A 316 -50.45 -12.84 27.32
N ILE A 317 -49.34 -13.53 27.46
CA ILE A 317 -48.05 -13.11 26.93
C ILE A 317 -47.43 -14.25 26.16
N ALA A 318 -47.14 -13.99 24.88
CA ALA A 318 -46.29 -14.86 24.08
C ALA A 318 -44.84 -14.45 24.29
N SER A 319 -43.98 -15.42 24.58
CA SER A 319 -42.57 -15.20 24.85
C SER A 319 -41.71 -16.06 23.94
N ALA A 320 -40.60 -15.52 23.48
CA ALA A 320 -39.58 -16.21 22.72
C ALA A 320 -38.19 -15.93 23.33
N LEU A 321 -37.38 -16.96 23.44
CA LEU A 321 -36.03 -16.86 23.97
C LEU A 321 -35.05 -17.21 22.87
N ILE A 322 -34.06 -16.33 22.67
CA ILE A 322 -32.92 -16.56 21.76
C ILE A 322 -31.69 -16.63 22.63
N ASP A 323 -31.00 -17.76 22.60
CA ASP A 323 -29.68 -17.88 23.18
C ASP A 323 -28.70 -17.14 22.29
N ILE A 324 -28.15 -16.04 22.80
CA ILE A 324 -27.18 -15.17 22.10
C ILE A 324 -25.76 -15.36 22.62
N THR A 325 -25.52 -16.42 23.40
CA THR A 325 -24.22 -16.70 24.01
C THR A 325 -23.15 -16.80 22.92
N ASP A 326 -23.38 -17.66 21.93
CA ASP A 326 -22.45 -17.83 20.81
C ASP A 326 -22.31 -16.55 19.98
N ILE A 327 -23.41 -15.80 19.82
CA ILE A 327 -23.39 -14.51 19.09
C ILE A 327 -22.57 -13.48 19.86
N LYS A 328 -22.79 -13.35 21.18
CA LYS A 328 -21.99 -12.44 22.03
C LYS A 328 -20.52 -12.86 22.07
N GLU A 329 -20.25 -14.16 22.14
CA GLU A 329 -18.88 -14.66 22.04
C GLU A 329 -18.27 -14.42 20.67
N ALA A 330 -19.02 -14.69 19.60
CA ALA A 330 -18.59 -14.40 18.23
C ALA A 330 -18.38 -12.89 18.03
N GLN A 331 -19.30 -12.06 18.52
CA GLN A 331 -19.14 -10.59 18.48
C GLN A 331 -17.92 -10.14 19.29
N ARG A 332 -17.67 -10.71 20.47
CA ARG A 332 -16.46 -10.44 21.24
C ARG A 332 -15.20 -10.88 20.48
N LYS A 333 -15.26 -12.07 19.84
CA LYS A 333 -14.16 -12.56 18.98
C LYS A 333 -13.97 -11.66 17.76
N ILE A 334 -15.06 -11.33 17.07
CA ILE A 334 -15.01 -10.41 15.91
C ILE A 334 -14.49 -9.05 16.33
N LYS A 335 -14.99 -8.48 17.44
CA LYS A 335 -14.51 -7.22 17.97
C LYS A 335 -13.03 -7.32 18.32
N LYS A 336 -12.62 -8.41 18.98
CA LYS A 336 -11.20 -8.64 19.26
C LYS A 336 -10.38 -8.76 17.98
N GLN A 337 -10.86 -9.51 16.98
CA GLN A 337 -10.18 -9.64 15.69
C GLN A 337 -10.18 -8.33 14.89
N ALA A 338 -11.26 -7.54 14.95
CA ALA A 338 -11.35 -6.25 14.30
C ALA A 338 -10.38 -5.21 14.87
N PHE A 339 -10.02 -5.32 16.17
CA PHE A 339 -9.22 -4.35 16.90
C PHE A 339 -7.83 -4.86 17.31
N THR A 340 -7.52 -6.14 17.07
CA THR A 340 -6.19 -6.70 17.39
C THR A 340 -5.49 -7.20 16.12
N ASP A 341 -4.18 -7.03 16.09
CA ASP A 341 -3.33 -7.63 15.06
C ASP A 341 -3.17 -9.13 15.33
N ALA A 342 -3.41 -9.94 14.31
CA ALA A 342 -3.43 -11.40 14.42
C ALA A 342 -2.06 -11.99 14.82
N LEU A 343 -0.97 -11.39 14.37
CA LEU A 343 0.38 -11.87 14.62
C LEU A 343 0.87 -11.47 16.02
N THR A 344 0.74 -10.21 16.37
CA THR A 344 1.34 -9.63 17.58
C THR A 344 0.42 -9.60 18.79
N GLN A 345 -0.88 -9.79 18.59
CA GLN A 345 -1.91 -9.70 19.63
C GLN A 345 -1.92 -8.35 20.39
N ILE A 346 -1.37 -7.29 19.81
CA ILE A 346 -1.59 -5.90 20.23
C ILE A 346 -2.72 -5.29 19.41
N SER A 347 -3.11 -4.06 19.72
CA SER A 347 -4.08 -3.33 18.92
C SER A 347 -3.62 -3.19 17.46
N ASN A 348 -4.57 -3.14 16.53
CA ASN A 348 -4.30 -2.86 15.14
C ASN A 348 -4.62 -1.38 14.80
N ARG A 349 -4.42 -1.00 13.56
CA ARG A 349 -4.70 0.36 13.06
C ARG A 349 -6.17 0.77 13.24
N THR A 350 -7.13 -0.17 13.13
CA THR A 350 -8.55 0.11 13.34
C THR A 350 -8.83 0.48 14.79
N ALA A 351 -8.20 -0.22 15.73
CA ALA A 351 -8.31 0.07 17.15
C ALA A 351 -7.77 1.47 17.49
N LEU A 352 -6.73 1.94 16.80
CA LEU A 352 -6.22 3.30 16.98
C LEU A 352 -7.30 4.36 16.69
N TYR A 353 -7.96 4.26 15.54
CA TYR A 353 -9.00 5.24 15.18
C TYR A 353 -10.20 5.20 16.12
N ASP A 354 -10.59 4.00 16.58
CA ASP A 354 -11.65 3.85 17.59
C ASP A 354 -11.24 4.44 18.94
N TYR A 355 -10.02 4.13 19.38
CA TYR A 355 -9.44 4.68 20.59
C TYR A 355 -9.46 6.21 20.60
N MET A 356 -9.08 6.82 19.51
CA MET A 356 -8.97 8.27 19.36
C MET A 356 -10.33 8.97 19.21
N LYS A 357 -11.32 8.27 18.66
CA LYS A 357 -12.69 8.80 18.51
C LYS A 357 -13.43 8.85 19.87
N ASN A 358 -13.16 7.88 20.73
CA ASN A 358 -13.87 7.73 22.00
C ASN A 358 -13.24 8.55 23.14
N GLU A 359 -12.07 9.11 22.93
CA GLU A 359 -11.31 9.82 23.96
C GLU A 359 -11.05 11.29 23.54
N SER A 360 -12.09 12.12 23.65
CA SER A 360 -12.08 13.52 23.21
C SER A 360 -11.43 14.54 24.15
N ASP A 361 -11.08 14.17 25.39
CA ASP A 361 -10.75 15.12 26.48
C ASP A 361 -9.27 15.19 26.89
N TYR A 362 -8.34 14.61 26.10
CA TYR A 362 -6.92 14.65 26.48
C TYR A 362 -6.19 15.89 25.94
N SER A 363 -5.44 16.53 26.83
CA SER A 363 -4.44 17.54 26.51
C SER A 363 -3.05 16.89 26.44
N ASN A 364 -2.18 17.42 25.56
CA ASN A 364 -0.78 16.97 25.41
C ASN A 364 -0.62 15.48 25.06
N ILE A 365 -0.92 15.15 23.81
CA ILE A 365 -0.73 13.80 23.27
C ILE A 365 0.65 13.68 22.64
N GLY A 366 1.37 12.64 23.06
CA GLY A 366 2.61 12.23 22.42
C GLY A 366 2.41 11.01 21.53
N MET A 367 2.97 11.03 20.34
CA MET A 367 3.01 9.88 19.44
C MET A 367 4.45 9.47 19.14
N MET A 368 4.66 8.17 19.09
CA MET A 368 5.92 7.56 18.67
C MET A 368 5.62 6.52 17.61
N LEU A 369 6.18 6.69 16.42
CA LEU A 369 6.15 5.70 15.35
C LEU A 369 7.48 4.97 15.31
N VAL A 370 7.45 3.66 15.41
CA VAL A 370 8.61 2.77 15.42
C VAL A 370 8.55 1.86 14.21
N ASP A 371 9.61 1.80 13.44
CA ASP A 371 9.73 0.99 12.23
C ASP A 371 11.01 0.14 12.29
N ILE A 372 10.92 -1.11 11.85
CA ILE A 372 12.05 -2.05 11.86
C ILE A 372 12.92 -1.80 10.64
N ASP A 373 14.15 -1.40 10.87
CA ASP A 373 15.11 -1.10 9.82
C ASP A 373 15.43 -2.32 8.95
N ASN A 374 15.40 -2.14 7.63
CA ASN A 374 15.73 -3.19 6.66
C ASN A 374 14.89 -4.48 6.82
N PHE A 375 13.65 -4.38 7.28
CA PHE A 375 12.81 -5.55 7.54
C PHE A 375 12.65 -6.46 6.32
N LYS A 376 12.65 -5.88 5.12
CA LYS A 376 12.65 -6.66 3.88
C LYS A 376 13.89 -7.56 3.76
N ASP A 377 15.07 -7.02 4.06
CA ASP A 377 16.32 -7.78 3.98
C ASP A 377 16.33 -8.92 5.01
N ILE A 378 15.75 -8.68 6.21
CA ILE A 378 15.54 -9.71 7.23
C ILE A 378 14.67 -10.85 6.67
N ASN A 379 13.55 -10.51 6.01
CA ASN A 379 12.69 -11.50 5.39
C ASN A 379 13.37 -12.25 4.23
N ASP A 380 14.08 -11.53 3.37
CA ASP A 380 14.74 -12.09 2.20
C ASP A 380 15.89 -13.04 2.60
N TYR A 381 16.59 -12.74 3.70
CA TYR A 381 17.74 -13.56 4.16
C TYR A 381 17.33 -14.71 5.10
N TYR A 382 16.42 -14.45 6.07
CA TYR A 382 16.06 -15.42 7.12
C TYR A 382 14.67 -16.04 6.92
N GLY A 383 13.92 -15.59 5.93
CA GLY A 383 12.55 -16.03 5.62
C GLY A 383 11.48 -15.34 6.46
N HIS A 384 10.26 -15.27 5.93
CA HIS A 384 9.10 -14.59 6.55
C HIS A 384 8.78 -15.09 7.96
N ASN A 385 8.95 -16.39 8.24
CA ASN A 385 8.72 -16.94 9.58
C ASN A 385 9.66 -16.36 10.65
N PHE A 386 10.87 -15.95 10.25
CA PHE A 386 11.80 -15.28 11.16
C PHE A 386 11.40 -13.82 11.33
N GLY A 387 11.07 -13.13 10.25
CA GLY A 387 10.56 -11.75 10.31
C GLY A 387 9.33 -11.61 11.20
N ASP A 388 8.37 -12.54 11.11
CA ASP A 388 7.21 -12.59 11.99
C ASP A 388 7.60 -12.67 13.48
N LYS A 389 8.62 -13.44 13.81
CA LYS A 389 9.13 -13.54 15.19
C LYS A 389 9.81 -12.26 15.65
N VAL A 390 10.51 -11.56 14.75
CA VAL A 390 11.09 -10.23 15.04
C VAL A 390 9.97 -9.23 15.32
N ILE A 391 8.92 -9.17 14.51
CA ILE A 391 7.75 -8.33 14.73
C ILE A 391 7.11 -8.61 16.10
N VAL A 392 6.91 -9.89 16.44
CA VAL A 392 6.35 -10.28 17.75
C VAL A 392 7.28 -9.88 18.90
N HIS A 393 8.59 -10.00 18.71
CA HIS A 393 9.57 -9.59 19.70
C HIS A 393 9.49 -8.08 19.95
N VAL A 394 9.50 -7.26 18.89
CA VAL A 394 9.37 -5.80 18.99
C VAL A 394 8.07 -5.42 19.71
N ALA A 395 6.93 -6.03 19.32
CA ALA A 395 5.64 -5.79 19.97
C ALA A 395 5.69 -6.06 21.49
N ASN A 396 6.35 -7.15 21.90
CA ASN A 396 6.46 -7.53 23.30
C ASN A 396 7.38 -6.59 24.11
N GLU A 397 8.48 -6.15 23.50
CA GLU A 397 9.36 -5.17 24.17
C GLU A 397 8.68 -3.80 24.28
N LEU A 398 7.96 -3.36 23.24
CA LEU A 398 7.16 -2.14 23.31
C LEU A 398 6.11 -2.19 24.43
N LYS A 399 5.42 -3.33 24.61
CA LYS A 399 4.49 -3.52 25.74
C LYS A 399 5.14 -3.38 27.11
N LYS A 400 6.38 -3.87 27.27
CA LYS A 400 7.11 -3.80 28.53
C LYS A 400 7.59 -2.38 28.82
N ILE A 401 8.09 -1.68 27.79
CA ILE A 401 8.68 -0.34 27.94
C ILE A 401 7.59 0.73 28.04
N CYS A 402 6.50 0.58 27.29
CA CYS A 402 5.43 1.55 27.15
C CYS A 402 4.10 1.02 27.73
N ASN A 403 4.13 0.34 28.86
CA ASN A 403 2.98 -0.35 29.47
C ASN A 403 1.76 0.55 29.77
N GLU A 404 1.97 1.85 29.93
CA GLU A 404 0.92 2.86 30.20
C GLU A 404 0.38 3.54 28.94
N ALA A 405 0.94 3.21 27.77
CA ALA A 405 0.58 3.80 26.50
C ALA A 405 -0.33 2.89 25.66
N PHE A 406 -1.10 3.49 24.78
CA PHE A 406 -1.77 2.72 23.74
C PHE A 406 -0.76 2.30 22.67
N ILE A 407 -0.70 1.01 22.36
CA ILE A 407 0.26 0.45 21.41
C ILE A 407 -0.50 -0.29 20.34
N CYS A 408 -0.23 0.01 19.06
CA CYS A 408 -0.77 -0.72 17.95
C CYS A 408 0.27 -1.03 16.87
N ARG A 409 0.03 -2.11 16.14
CA ARG A 409 0.72 -2.37 14.89
C ARG A 409 0.02 -1.56 13.80
N PHE A 410 0.72 -0.55 13.27
CA PHE A 410 0.15 0.42 12.36
C PHE A 410 0.16 -0.07 10.90
N GLY A 411 1.18 -0.82 10.52
CA GLY A 411 1.35 -1.44 9.21
C GLY A 411 2.46 -2.49 9.27
N GLY A 412 2.68 -3.27 8.28
CA GLY A 412 3.75 -4.26 8.14
C GLY A 412 4.72 -4.45 9.32
N ASP A 413 5.77 -3.66 9.33
CA ASP A 413 6.83 -3.58 10.34
C ASP A 413 6.76 -2.31 11.22
N GLU A 414 5.65 -1.54 11.11
CA GLU A 414 5.46 -0.28 11.83
C GLU A 414 4.57 -0.44 13.06
N PHE A 415 4.99 0.19 14.15
CA PHE A 415 4.28 0.25 15.41
C PHE A 415 4.04 1.69 15.83
N LEU A 416 2.83 2.00 16.26
CA LEU A 416 2.49 3.30 16.81
C LEU A 416 2.21 3.18 18.30
N VAL A 417 2.83 4.06 19.07
CA VAL A 417 2.63 4.19 20.52
C VAL A 417 2.06 5.59 20.79
N VAL A 418 0.94 5.64 21.52
CA VAL A 418 0.25 6.89 21.85
C VAL A 418 0.28 7.08 23.37
N PHE A 419 0.85 8.17 23.81
CA PHE A 419 0.93 8.59 25.21
C PHE A 419 -0.09 9.68 25.47
N LYS A 420 -0.76 9.60 26.61
CA LYS A 420 -1.72 10.60 27.08
C LYS A 420 -1.07 11.49 28.14
N ASP A 421 -1.61 12.70 28.26
CA ASP A 421 -1.28 13.65 29.33
C ASP A 421 0.23 13.78 29.56
N VAL A 422 0.96 14.01 28.47
CA VAL A 422 2.42 14.07 28.47
C VAL A 422 2.87 15.33 29.16
N GLU A 423 3.36 15.21 30.40
CA GLU A 423 3.87 16.31 31.18
C GLU A 423 5.19 16.91 30.64
N SER A 424 6.01 16.08 30.01
CA SER A 424 7.30 16.48 29.43
C SER A 424 7.67 15.60 28.24
N GLU A 425 8.17 16.21 27.17
CA GLU A 425 8.75 15.52 26.01
C GLU A 425 9.83 14.50 26.39
N ASN A 426 10.60 14.78 27.44
CA ASN A 426 11.69 13.92 27.88
C ASN A 426 11.22 12.52 28.23
N ILE A 427 10.00 12.36 28.75
CA ILE A 427 9.43 11.05 29.08
C ILE A 427 9.36 10.15 27.84
N ILE A 428 8.95 10.70 26.71
CA ILE A 428 8.85 9.95 25.46
C ILE A 428 10.24 9.69 24.90
N CYS A 429 11.15 10.67 24.98
CA CYS A 429 12.53 10.51 24.52
C CYS A 429 13.26 9.41 25.30
N ASP A 430 13.12 9.39 26.63
CA ASP A 430 13.70 8.35 27.49
C ASP A 430 13.16 6.96 27.15
N LYS A 431 11.88 6.86 26.81
CA LYS A 431 11.30 5.60 26.34
C LYS A 431 11.84 5.21 24.96
N ALA A 432 12.03 6.17 24.06
CA ALA A 432 12.62 5.91 22.73
C ALA A 432 14.08 5.43 22.86
N GLU A 433 14.87 6.02 23.73
CA GLU A 433 16.24 5.56 24.02
C GLU A 433 16.25 4.13 24.56
N LYS A 434 15.37 3.81 25.53
CA LYS A 434 15.22 2.44 26.05
C LYS A 434 14.78 1.45 24.98
N ILE A 435 13.95 1.86 24.03
CA ILE A 435 13.54 1.04 22.90
C ILE A 435 14.75 0.73 22.02
N LEU A 436 15.54 1.74 21.65
CA LEU A 436 16.76 1.57 20.85
C LEU A 436 17.79 0.66 21.55
N GLU A 437 17.94 0.80 22.89
CA GLU A 437 18.83 -0.04 23.68
C GLU A 437 18.37 -1.51 23.80
N LYS A 438 17.06 -1.75 23.86
CA LYS A 438 16.49 -3.08 24.11
C LYS A 438 16.13 -3.83 22.82
N ILE A 439 15.77 -3.09 21.77
CA ILE A 439 15.35 -3.65 20.50
C ILE A 439 16.50 -3.57 19.48
N HIS A 440 17.56 -4.30 19.73
CA HIS A 440 18.71 -4.36 18.82
C HIS A 440 19.12 -5.78 18.46
N MET A 441 18.54 -6.82 19.10
CA MET A 441 18.92 -8.20 18.86
C MET A 441 17.76 -9.17 19.11
N TYR A 442 17.61 -10.16 18.24
CA TYR A 442 16.75 -11.30 18.48
C TYR A 442 17.48 -12.60 18.16
N LYS A 443 17.62 -13.48 19.16
CA LYS A 443 18.29 -14.79 19.04
C LYS A 443 19.69 -14.75 18.40
N GLY A 444 20.47 -13.71 18.72
CA GLY A 444 21.84 -13.55 18.20
C GLY A 444 21.94 -12.91 16.80
N HIS A 445 20.82 -12.38 16.29
CA HIS A 445 20.79 -11.62 15.04
C HIS A 445 20.50 -10.14 15.36
N ASP A 446 21.38 -9.28 14.90
CA ASP A 446 21.27 -7.84 15.09
C ASP A 446 20.29 -7.23 14.11
N PHE A 447 19.46 -6.31 14.59
CA PHE A 447 18.61 -5.44 13.80
C PHE A 447 18.40 -4.13 14.56
N SER A 448 17.87 -3.13 13.92
CA SER A 448 17.58 -1.85 14.55
C SER A 448 16.18 -1.35 14.23
N VAL A 449 15.78 -0.30 14.92
CA VAL A 449 14.52 0.38 14.67
C VAL A 449 14.76 1.87 14.49
N SER A 450 13.99 2.49 13.61
CA SER A 450 13.94 3.93 13.43
C SER A 450 12.67 4.47 14.08
N ILE A 451 12.80 5.58 14.80
CA ILE A 451 11.72 6.13 15.64
C ILE A 451 11.47 7.58 15.25
N GLY A 452 10.19 7.92 15.00
CA GLY A 452 9.71 9.30 14.96
C GLY A 452 8.91 9.64 16.20
N ILE A 453 9.03 10.87 16.69
CA ILE A 453 8.28 11.38 17.85
C ILE A 453 7.60 12.68 17.45
N ALA A 454 6.31 12.83 17.76
CA ALA A 454 5.57 14.07 17.63
C ALA A 454 4.68 14.31 18.83
N ILE A 455 4.51 15.57 19.23
CA ILE A 455 3.66 15.99 20.35
C ILE A 455 2.68 17.03 19.85
N GLY A 456 1.45 16.95 20.32
CA GLY A 456 0.36 17.88 19.99
C GLY A 456 -0.50 18.20 21.18
N ASP A 457 -1.09 19.39 21.14
CA ASP A 457 -1.83 19.96 22.27
C ASP A 457 -3.22 19.33 22.46
N ASN A 458 -3.78 18.68 21.43
CA ASN A 458 -5.05 18.00 21.56
C ASN A 458 -5.29 16.93 20.45
N ILE A 459 -6.28 16.06 20.70
CA ILE A 459 -6.62 14.89 19.88
C ILE A 459 -7.27 15.24 18.52
N SER A 460 -7.84 16.44 18.38
CA SER A 460 -8.52 16.86 17.14
C SER A 460 -7.58 16.93 15.93
N ASP A 461 -6.28 17.04 16.18
CA ASP A 461 -5.23 17.12 15.16
C ASP A 461 -4.48 15.80 14.89
N ILE A 462 -5.12 14.66 15.18
CA ILE A 462 -4.47 13.34 15.07
C ILE A 462 -3.86 13.08 13.69
N ASN A 463 -4.55 13.43 12.63
CA ASN A 463 -4.03 13.23 11.27
C ASN A 463 -2.76 14.04 11.05
N ARG A 464 -2.67 15.22 11.65
CA ARG A 464 -1.48 16.05 11.62
C ARG A 464 -0.37 15.45 12.45
N LEU A 465 -0.69 14.92 13.64
CA LEU A 465 0.30 14.21 14.48
C LEU A 465 0.84 12.96 13.79
N LEU A 466 0.00 12.19 13.11
CA LEU A 466 0.43 11.03 12.32
C LEU A 466 1.37 11.44 11.18
N VAL A 467 1.07 12.52 10.48
CA VAL A 467 1.96 13.06 9.44
C VAL A 467 3.29 13.53 10.04
N ASN A 468 3.24 14.20 11.20
CA ASN A 468 4.43 14.73 11.85
C ASN A 468 5.34 13.62 12.39
N VAL A 469 4.76 12.57 12.98
CA VAL A 469 5.53 11.44 13.50
C VAL A 469 6.15 10.61 12.37
N ASP A 470 5.43 10.44 11.27
CA ASP A 470 5.93 9.77 10.06
C ASP A 470 7.10 10.53 9.44
N LEU A 471 6.97 11.86 9.33
CA LEU A 471 8.04 12.72 8.84
C LEU A 471 9.31 12.60 9.70
N ALA A 472 9.16 12.58 11.02
CA ALA A 472 10.27 12.42 11.94
C ALA A 472 10.91 11.01 11.84
N MET A 473 10.10 9.97 11.71
CA MET A 473 10.58 8.59 11.52
C MET A 473 11.34 8.45 10.20
N TYR A 474 10.80 8.99 9.12
CA TYR A 474 11.48 8.99 7.82
C TYR A 474 12.85 9.69 7.91
N LYS A 475 12.93 10.85 8.59
CA LYS A 475 14.20 11.56 8.81
C LYS A 475 15.19 10.74 9.64
N SER A 476 14.69 9.94 10.60
CA SER A 476 15.53 8.98 11.34
C SER A 476 16.19 7.96 10.39
N LYS A 477 15.45 7.44 9.43
CA LYS A 477 15.97 6.52 8.40
C LYS A 477 17.01 7.19 7.48
N GLU A 478 16.75 8.42 7.04
CA GLU A 478 17.69 9.19 6.19
C GLU A 478 19.02 9.45 6.91
N LEU A 479 18.99 9.78 8.18
CA LEU A 479 20.19 10.10 8.98
C LEU A 479 21.02 8.87 9.40
N GLY A 480 20.69 7.68 8.88
CA GLY A 480 21.48 6.45 9.08
C GLY A 480 20.84 5.46 10.05
N LYS A 481 19.50 5.52 10.25
CA LYS A 481 18.72 4.53 11.01
C LYS A 481 19.15 4.43 12.49
N ASN A 482 18.59 3.45 13.23
CA ASN A 482 18.94 3.15 14.63
C ASN A 482 18.99 4.39 15.54
N ARG A 483 17.96 5.22 15.46
CA ARG A 483 17.84 6.46 16.24
C ARG A 483 16.40 6.91 16.36
N TYR A 484 16.17 7.89 17.22
CA TYR A 484 14.91 8.62 17.19
C TYR A 484 15.12 10.05 16.71
N ILE A 485 14.09 10.60 16.07
CA ILE A 485 14.01 12.01 15.69
C ILE A 485 12.69 12.57 16.19
N LYS A 486 12.75 13.79 16.73
CA LYS A 486 11.57 14.56 17.10
C LYS A 486 11.13 15.40 15.90
N TYR A 487 9.83 15.47 15.69
CA TYR A 487 9.25 16.41 14.77
C TYR A 487 9.53 17.85 15.23
N THR A 488 9.97 18.67 14.30
CA THR A 488 10.10 20.12 14.46
C THR A 488 9.53 20.82 13.23
N LYS A 489 9.17 22.10 13.37
CA LYS A 489 8.70 22.91 12.24
C LYS A 489 9.76 23.07 11.14
N GLU A 490 11.02 23.04 11.52
CA GLU A 490 12.16 23.09 10.59
C GLU A 490 12.19 21.83 9.71
N LEU A 491 11.91 20.66 10.29
CA LEU A 491 11.83 19.41 9.54
C LEU A 491 10.70 19.42 8.51
N GLU A 492 9.54 19.97 8.89
CA GLU A 492 8.43 20.16 7.96
C GLU A 492 8.80 21.15 6.83
N ALA A 493 9.47 22.24 7.19
CA ALA A 493 9.94 23.23 6.21
C ALA A 493 10.96 22.62 5.23
N GLU A 494 11.88 21.77 5.72
CA GLU A 494 12.85 21.04 4.90
C GLU A 494 12.14 20.10 3.92
N LYS A 495 11.16 19.33 4.38
CA LYS A 495 10.37 18.44 3.52
C LYS A 495 9.59 19.21 2.47
N ASN A 496 8.93 20.29 2.88
CA ASN A 496 8.20 21.16 1.96
C ASN A 496 9.13 21.80 0.93
N LEU A 497 10.34 22.19 1.34
CA LEU A 497 11.35 22.70 0.40
C LEU A 497 11.73 21.63 -0.63
N THR A 498 12.01 20.40 -0.19
CA THR A 498 12.32 19.25 -1.07
C THR A 498 11.22 19.02 -2.11
N LEU A 499 9.94 18.95 -1.66
CA LEU A 499 8.79 18.77 -2.54
C LEU A 499 8.62 19.93 -3.55
N ASN A 500 8.87 21.17 -3.10
CA ASN A 500 8.82 22.33 -3.98
C ASN A 500 9.96 22.32 -5.02
N ILE A 501 11.16 21.93 -4.60
CA ILE A 501 12.32 21.75 -5.51
C ILE A 501 11.98 20.69 -6.54
N GLU A 502 11.50 19.53 -6.14
CA GLU A 502 11.09 18.45 -7.05
C GLU A 502 10.07 18.92 -8.09
N LYS A 503 9.04 19.61 -7.63
CA LYS A 503 7.98 20.16 -8.49
C LYS A 503 8.54 21.14 -9.52
N ASP A 504 9.38 22.09 -9.08
CA ASP A 504 9.88 23.15 -9.95
C ASP A 504 10.97 22.64 -10.90
N LEU A 505 11.78 21.66 -10.50
CA LEU A 505 12.82 21.03 -11.34
C LEU A 505 12.25 20.34 -12.57
N LYS A 506 11.05 19.77 -12.50
CA LYS A 506 10.37 19.13 -13.65
C LYS A 506 10.21 20.08 -14.85
N TYR A 507 10.17 21.37 -14.58
CA TYR A 507 10.00 22.40 -15.60
C TYR A 507 11.26 23.23 -15.87
N ALA A 508 12.34 22.99 -15.13
CA ALA A 508 13.55 23.83 -15.16
C ALA A 508 14.23 23.83 -16.53
N ILE A 509 14.26 22.69 -17.23
CA ILE A 509 14.81 22.63 -18.61
C ILE A 509 13.96 23.47 -19.56
N GLY A 510 12.64 23.33 -19.52
CA GLY A 510 11.71 24.08 -20.38
C GLY A 510 11.74 25.57 -20.15
N LYS A 511 12.08 26.02 -18.94
CA LYS A 511 12.26 27.43 -18.55
C LYS A 511 13.66 27.96 -18.84
N ASN A 512 14.56 27.14 -19.38
CA ASN A 512 15.96 27.48 -19.61
C ASN A 512 16.73 27.92 -18.34
N GLU A 513 16.30 27.39 -17.16
CA GLU A 513 16.92 27.65 -15.86
C GLU A 513 18.08 26.70 -15.57
N VAL A 514 18.20 25.59 -16.30
CA VAL A 514 19.30 24.63 -16.19
C VAL A 514 20.47 25.11 -17.04
N LYS A 515 21.60 25.23 -16.40
CA LYS A 515 22.86 25.61 -17.06
C LYS A 515 23.95 24.62 -16.72
N VAL A 516 24.89 24.47 -17.62
CA VAL A 516 26.10 23.69 -17.38
C VAL A 516 27.27 24.68 -17.20
N PHE A 517 27.93 24.56 -16.06
CA PHE A 517 29.15 25.28 -15.79
C PHE A 517 30.34 24.34 -15.97
N TYR A 518 31.47 24.89 -16.32
CA TYR A 518 32.67 24.12 -16.65
C TYR A 518 33.80 24.51 -15.70
N GLN A 519 34.33 23.51 -14.99
CA GLN A 519 35.48 23.71 -14.12
C GLN A 519 36.73 23.12 -14.78
N PRO A 520 37.79 23.94 -14.97
CA PRO A 520 39.00 23.46 -15.64
C PRO A 520 39.83 22.54 -14.75
N GLN A 521 40.40 21.53 -15.37
CA GLN A 521 41.39 20.61 -14.81
C GLN A 521 42.73 20.90 -15.43
N TYR A 522 43.77 20.98 -14.59
CA TYR A 522 45.10 21.32 -14.99
C TYR A 522 46.10 20.22 -14.66
N THR A 523 47.19 20.18 -15.42
CA THR A 523 48.42 19.50 -14.97
C THR A 523 49.03 20.27 -13.79
N ILE A 524 49.93 19.62 -13.06
CA ILE A 524 50.71 20.32 -12.01
C ILE A 524 51.46 21.56 -12.56
N ASP A 525 51.88 21.50 -13.82
CA ASP A 525 52.55 22.63 -14.52
C ASP A 525 51.55 23.68 -15.06
N ARG A 526 50.31 23.64 -14.60
CA ARG A 526 49.24 24.59 -14.94
C ARG A 526 48.82 24.58 -16.42
N LYS A 527 49.04 23.49 -17.15
CA LYS A 527 48.48 23.32 -18.50
C LYS A 527 47.06 22.78 -18.42
N LEU A 528 46.15 23.38 -19.14
CA LEU A 528 44.76 22.95 -19.21
C LEU A 528 44.68 21.55 -19.82
N LYS A 529 44.04 20.61 -19.13
CA LYS A 529 43.87 19.21 -19.54
C LYS A 529 42.42 18.84 -19.91
N GLY A 530 41.48 19.36 -19.17
CA GLY A 530 40.07 19.07 -19.37
C GLY A 530 39.15 20.03 -18.66
N PHE A 531 37.88 19.76 -18.75
CA PHE A 531 36.82 20.43 -17.98
C PHE A 531 35.92 19.41 -17.36
N GLU A 532 35.40 19.71 -16.19
CA GLU A 532 34.26 19.02 -15.60
C GLU A 532 33.00 19.82 -15.83
N ALA A 533 31.97 19.17 -16.38
CA ALA A 533 30.66 19.74 -16.65
C ALA A 533 29.77 19.59 -15.41
N LEU A 534 29.44 20.72 -14.80
CA LEU A 534 28.74 20.79 -13.52
C LEU A 534 27.35 21.40 -13.68
N PHE A 535 26.35 20.68 -13.22
CA PHE A 535 24.97 21.18 -13.15
C PHE A 535 24.84 22.44 -12.31
N ARG A 536 24.08 23.42 -12.82
CA ARG A 536 23.68 24.64 -12.10
C ARG A 536 22.20 24.91 -12.39
N TRP A 537 21.43 25.18 -11.34
CA TRP A 537 20.07 25.64 -11.49
C TRP A 537 19.99 27.14 -11.18
N GLN A 538 19.77 27.96 -12.20
CA GLN A 538 19.64 29.42 -12.09
C GLN A 538 18.22 29.83 -11.70
N SER A 539 17.72 29.29 -10.57
CA SER A 539 16.44 29.67 -10.01
C SER A 539 16.61 30.73 -8.94
N LYS A 540 15.94 31.88 -9.09
CA LYS A 540 15.93 32.93 -8.07
C LYS A 540 15.38 32.43 -6.71
N LYS A 541 14.42 31.52 -6.76
CA LYS A 541 13.75 30.97 -5.59
C LYS A 541 14.66 30.04 -4.75
N TYR A 542 15.58 29.35 -5.40
CA TYR A 542 16.44 28.33 -4.78
C TYR A 542 17.93 28.69 -4.83
N ALA A 543 18.26 29.98 -5.05
CA ALA A 543 19.64 30.44 -5.17
C ALA A 543 20.52 30.13 -3.93
N ASN A 544 19.94 30.05 -2.76
CA ASN A 544 20.64 29.73 -1.51
C ASN A 544 20.67 28.24 -1.17
N VAL A 545 20.03 27.37 -1.97
CA VAL A 545 20.06 25.92 -1.74
C VAL A 545 21.34 25.34 -2.31
N PRO A 546 22.14 24.62 -1.53
CA PRO A 546 23.35 23.97 -2.05
C PRO A 546 23.00 23.01 -3.20
N VAL A 547 23.88 23.02 -4.23
CA VAL A 547 23.65 22.17 -5.43
C VAL A 547 23.55 20.70 -5.08
N ILE A 548 24.30 20.24 -4.07
CA ILE A 548 24.26 18.86 -3.62
C ILE A 548 22.87 18.44 -3.17
N ASN A 549 22.15 19.26 -2.40
CA ASN A 549 20.79 18.99 -1.95
C ASN A 549 19.80 18.92 -3.13
N ILE A 550 20.05 19.72 -4.18
CA ILE A 550 19.24 19.68 -5.41
C ILE A 550 19.47 18.36 -6.15
N ILE A 551 20.73 17.91 -6.22
CA ILE A 551 21.09 16.62 -6.83
C ILE A 551 20.44 15.46 -6.06
N GLU A 552 20.48 15.47 -4.74
CA GLU A 552 19.81 14.46 -3.89
C GLU A 552 18.30 14.40 -4.18
N VAL A 553 17.65 15.56 -4.34
CA VAL A 553 16.23 15.60 -4.73
C VAL A 553 16.02 15.04 -6.14
N MET A 554 16.90 15.34 -7.09
CA MET A 554 16.81 14.77 -8.43
C MET A 554 16.99 13.25 -8.44
N GLU A 555 17.88 12.72 -7.63
CA GLU A 555 18.12 11.29 -7.51
C GLU A 555 16.94 10.57 -6.86
N SER A 556 16.47 11.07 -5.72
CA SER A 556 15.33 10.48 -4.99
C SER A 556 14.02 10.49 -5.80
N SER A 557 13.86 11.48 -6.68
CA SER A 557 12.68 11.62 -7.56
C SER A 557 12.86 11.05 -8.97
N ASN A 558 14.01 10.44 -9.29
CA ASN A 558 14.42 9.99 -10.63
C ASN A 558 14.50 11.11 -11.70
N LEU A 559 14.39 12.36 -11.31
CA LEU A 559 14.56 13.50 -12.24
C LEU A 559 15.99 13.61 -12.76
N ILE A 560 16.97 13.04 -12.04
CA ILE A 560 18.37 12.98 -12.43
C ILE A 560 18.57 12.32 -13.80
N ILE A 561 17.68 11.42 -14.22
CA ILE A 561 17.76 10.72 -15.49
C ILE A 561 17.64 11.69 -16.66
N ASP A 562 16.53 12.41 -16.74
CA ASP A 562 16.27 13.35 -17.85
C ASP A 562 17.22 14.55 -17.77
N MET A 563 17.47 15.03 -16.55
CA MET A 563 18.38 16.12 -16.30
C MET A 563 19.81 15.77 -16.71
N GLY A 564 20.27 14.58 -16.37
CA GLY A 564 21.61 14.12 -16.72
C GLY A 564 21.80 13.95 -18.23
N TYR A 565 20.81 13.44 -18.96
CA TYR A 565 20.89 13.41 -20.42
C TYR A 565 20.90 14.81 -21.07
N TYR A 566 20.15 15.75 -20.48
CA TYR A 566 20.21 17.13 -20.91
C TYR A 566 21.63 17.72 -20.68
N ILE A 567 22.21 17.55 -19.49
CA ILE A 567 23.55 17.99 -19.16
C ILE A 567 24.59 17.37 -20.10
N MET A 568 24.46 16.05 -20.33
CA MET A 568 25.33 15.31 -21.26
C MET A 568 25.29 15.91 -22.69
N GLN A 569 24.08 16.23 -23.16
CA GLN A 569 23.92 16.81 -24.48
C GLN A 569 24.61 18.19 -24.58
N GLU A 570 24.44 19.05 -23.56
CA GLU A 570 25.08 20.36 -23.53
C GLU A 570 26.61 20.25 -23.38
N ALA A 571 27.10 19.35 -22.54
CA ALA A 571 28.52 19.06 -22.39
C ALA A 571 29.14 18.54 -23.70
N CYS A 572 28.44 17.65 -24.43
CA CYS A 572 28.89 17.18 -25.75
C CYS A 572 28.96 18.31 -26.79
N LYS A 573 27.97 19.21 -26.78
CA LYS A 573 28.01 20.41 -27.67
C LYS A 573 29.22 21.31 -27.36
N PHE A 574 29.47 21.56 -26.08
CA PHE A 574 30.61 22.32 -25.63
C PHE A 574 31.92 21.61 -26.02
N ALA A 575 32.06 20.31 -25.73
CA ALA A 575 33.24 19.50 -26.08
C ALA A 575 33.53 19.57 -27.59
N LYS A 576 32.50 19.50 -28.44
CA LYS A 576 32.66 19.70 -29.90
C LYS A 576 33.21 21.05 -30.22
N LYS A 577 32.60 22.12 -29.74
CA LYS A 577 32.99 23.50 -30.02
C LYS A 577 34.48 23.80 -29.66
N ILE A 578 34.93 23.34 -28.45
CA ILE A 578 36.30 23.60 -27.99
C ILE A 578 37.35 22.78 -28.73
N ASN A 579 36.97 21.66 -29.36
CA ASN A 579 37.86 20.71 -30.00
C ASN A 579 37.85 20.78 -31.54
N GLU A 580 37.00 21.64 -32.16
CA GLU A 580 36.76 21.64 -33.60
C GLU A 580 38.07 21.90 -34.42
N ASN A 581 38.96 22.76 -33.93
CA ASN A 581 40.19 23.12 -34.61
C ASN A 581 41.48 22.79 -33.82
N ARG A 582 41.37 21.88 -32.81
CA ARG A 582 42.48 21.52 -31.93
C ARG A 582 43.13 20.22 -32.33
N LYS A 583 44.45 20.16 -32.33
CA LYS A 583 45.22 18.90 -32.43
C LYS A 583 45.24 18.16 -31.11
N ASP A 584 45.48 18.88 -29.99
CA ASP A 584 45.45 18.33 -28.65
C ASP A 584 44.01 18.43 -28.11
N LYS A 585 43.37 17.25 -27.99
CA LYS A 585 41.98 17.16 -27.56
C LYS A 585 41.83 17.44 -26.06
N ILE A 586 40.82 18.22 -25.72
CA ILE A 586 40.45 18.56 -24.36
C ILE A 586 39.21 17.73 -23.98
N VAL A 587 39.31 16.96 -22.93
CA VAL A 587 38.21 16.11 -22.44
C VAL A 587 37.25 16.95 -21.64
N VAL A 588 35.96 16.75 -21.85
CA VAL A 588 34.88 17.26 -21.00
C VAL A 588 34.24 16.09 -20.25
N SER A 589 34.45 16.06 -18.95
CA SER A 589 33.91 15.03 -18.06
C SER A 589 32.51 15.37 -17.60
N ILE A 590 31.66 14.37 -17.46
CA ILE A 590 30.25 14.48 -17.13
C ILE A 590 29.95 13.51 -15.97
N ASN A 591 29.39 14.03 -14.88
CA ASN A 591 28.94 13.23 -13.75
C ASN A 591 27.71 12.43 -14.12
N ILE A 592 27.75 11.12 -13.85
CA ILE A 592 26.66 10.19 -14.08
C ILE A 592 26.22 9.54 -12.78
N SER A 593 24.94 9.70 -12.44
CA SER A 593 24.35 9.06 -11.26
C SER A 593 24.25 7.55 -11.44
N ALA A 594 24.37 6.83 -10.32
CA ALA A 594 24.13 5.40 -10.26
C ALA A 594 22.76 5.00 -10.83
N ILE A 595 21.75 5.85 -10.63
CA ILE A 595 20.38 5.62 -11.14
C ILE A 595 20.36 5.63 -12.67
N GLN A 596 21.13 6.52 -13.31
CA GLN A 596 21.21 6.60 -14.77
C GLN A 596 21.89 5.36 -15.38
N ILE A 597 23.01 4.91 -14.80
CA ILE A 597 23.72 3.71 -15.27
C ILE A 597 22.85 2.46 -15.19
N MET A 598 21.98 2.35 -14.17
CA MET A 598 21.07 1.23 -14.01
C MET A 598 19.97 1.19 -15.08
N GLU A 599 19.72 2.24 -15.83
CA GLU A 599 18.76 2.20 -16.93
C GLU A 599 19.15 1.17 -18.02
N LYS A 600 18.17 0.42 -18.52
CA LYS A 600 18.38 -0.61 -19.55
C LYS A 600 18.87 -0.01 -20.88
N ASP A 601 18.41 1.19 -21.22
CA ASP A 601 18.74 1.87 -22.47
C ASP A 601 19.82 2.94 -22.33
N PHE A 602 20.53 2.97 -21.19
CA PHE A 602 21.57 3.97 -20.91
C PHE A 602 22.59 4.11 -22.06
N ILE A 603 23.22 3.01 -22.47
CA ILE A 603 24.21 2.99 -23.55
C ILE A 603 23.64 3.50 -24.89
N LYS A 604 22.42 3.09 -25.23
CA LYS A 604 21.76 3.58 -26.46
C LYS A 604 21.53 5.06 -26.43
N LYS A 605 21.11 5.62 -25.29
CA LYS A 605 20.89 7.04 -25.11
C LYS A 605 22.20 7.81 -25.22
N VAL A 606 23.28 7.34 -24.56
CA VAL A 606 24.62 7.93 -24.67
C VAL A 606 25.08 7.95 -26.13
N LYS A 607 25.01 6.82 -26.84
CA LYS A 607 25.34 6.75 -28.28
C LYS A 607 24.51 7.73 -29.13
N SER A 608 23.22 7.82 -28.84
CA SER A 608 22.33 8.76 -29.55
C SER A 608 22.73 10.20 -29.34
N ILE A 609 23.13 10.60 -28.12
CA ILE A 609 23.57 11.97 -27.81
C ILE A 609 24.88 12.28 -28.52
N ILE A 610 25.86 11.39 -28.46
CA ILE A 610 27.14 11.52 -29.13
C ILE A 610 26.96 11.70 -30.65
N ASN A 611 26.12 10.87 -31.25
CA ASN A 611 25.81 10.93 -32.68
C ASN A 611 25.08 12.25 -33.05
N LYS A 612 24.05 12.62 -32.28
CA LYS A 612 23.28 13.87 -32.50
C LYS A 612 24.16 15.14 -32.42
N THR A 613 25.10 15.15 -31.48
CA THR A 613 26.01 16.27 -31.28
C THR A 613 27.18 16.24 -32.26
N SER A 614 27.50 15.10 -32.83
CA SER A 614 28.67 14.87 -33.68
C SER A 614 29.98 15.27 -32.99
N VAL A 615 30.07 15.00 -31.68
CA VAL A 615 31.28 15.24 -30.89
C VAL A 615 32.28 14.10 -31.13
N PHE A 616 33.58 14.42 -31.07
CA PHE A 616 34.59 13.38 -31.06
C PHE A 616 34.54 12.61 -29.75
N ILE A 617 34.44 11.32 -29.80
CA ILE A 617 34.17 10.47 -28.65
C ILE A 617 35.31 10.52 -27.59
N ASP A 618 36.54 10.67 -28.06
CA ASP A 618 37.74 10.84 -27.24
C ASP A 618 37.79 12.18 -26.45
N CYS A 619 36.88 13.09 -26.77
CA CYS A 619 36.73 14.36 -26.04
C CYS A 619 35.73 14.27 -24.89
N ILE A 620 35.08 13.11 -24.67
CA ILE A 620 34.07 12.91 -23.62
C ILE A 620 34.64 12.03 -22.51
N GLY A 621 34.47 12.52 -21.28
CA GLY A 621 34.70 11.77 -20.06
C GLY A 621 33.37 11.49 -19.34
N ILE A 622 33.29 10.36 -18.66
CA ILE A 622 32.19 9.99 -17.75
C ILE A 622 32.79 9.78 -16.38
N GLU A 623 32.25 10.48 -15.41
CA GLU A 623 32.61 10.36 -13.99
C GLU A 623 31.54 9.62 -13.25
N ILE A 624 31.93 8.60 -12.50
CA ILE A 624 31.05 7.73 -11.73
C ILE A 624 31.53 7.64 -10.28
N THR A 625 30.63 7.71 -9.33
CA THR A 625 30.96 7.55 -7.90
C THR A 625 31.07 6.07 -7.51
N GLU A 626 31.69 5.80 -6.36
CA GLU A 626 31.81 4.43 -5.80
C GLU A 626 30.44 3.76 -5.61
N THR A 627 29.38 4.50 -5.42
CA THR A 627 28.01 3.99 -5.20
C THR A 627 27.46 3.18 -6.37
N VAL A 628 27.94 3.40 -7.57
CA VAL A 628 27.62 2.58 -8.77
C VAL A 628 27.97 1.10 -8.56
N LEU A 629 28.90 0.80 -7.65
CA LEU A 629 29.40 -0.55 -7.36
C LEU A 629 28.55 -1.31 -6.33
N VAL A 630 27.53 -0.69 -5.73
CA VAL A 630 26.76 -1.31 -4.65
C VAL A 630 25.65 -2.23 -5.17
N LYS A 631 25.08 -1.93 -6.34
CA LYS A 631 23.96 -2.71 -6.92
C LYS A 631 24.29 -3.13 -8.34
N ASN A 632 23.95 -4.37 -8.72
CA ASN A 632 24.10 -4.91 -10.08
C ASN A 632 25.51 -4.73 -10.65
N ILE A 633 26.54 -5.02 -9.87
CA ILE A 633 27.95 -4.75 -10.15
C ILE A 633 28.36 -5.25 -11.54
N GLU A 634 28.09 -6.52 -11.88
CA GLU A 634 28.51 -7.11 -13.16
C GLU A 634 27.91 -6.42 -14.37
N GLU A 635 26.61 -6.10 -14.30
CA GLU A 635 25.90 -5.40 -15.38
C GLU A 635 26.45 -3.97 -15.58
N ASN A 636 26.70 -3.28 -14.47
CA ASN A 636 27.25 -1.91 -14.51
C ASN A 636 28.68 -1.90 -15.07
N ILE A 637 29.54 -2.86 -14.67
CA ILE A 637 30.88 -3.01 -15.21
C ILE A 637 30.84 -3.28 -16.71
N MET A 638 29.90 -4.11 -17.20
CA MET A 638 29.74 -4.34 -18.64
C MET A 638 29.37 -3.06 -19.40
N LYS A 639 28.46 -2.26 -18.87
CA LYS A 639 28.08 -0.96 -19.47
C LYS A 639 29.26 0.01 -19.49
N ILE A 640 30.02 0.10 -18.41
CA ILE A 640 31.22 0.93 -18.30
C ILE A 640 32.29 0.47 -19.31
N LYS A 641 32.47 -0.84 -19.46
CA LYS A 641 33.38 -1.41 -20.44
C LYS A 641 32.97 -1.05 -21.86
N GLU A 642 31.70 -1.16 -22.20
CA GLU A 642 31.18 -0.78 -23.52
C GLU A 642 31.46 0.69 -23.83
N LEU A 643 31.29 1.60 -22.85
CA LEU A 643 31.62 3.03 -23.01
C LEU A 643 33.10 3.23 -23.26
N LYS A 644 33.97 2.54 -22.52
CA LYS A 644 35.43 2.63 -22.71
C LYS A 644 35.87 2.10 -24.06
N ASP A 645 35.30 0.96 -24.47
CA ASP A 645 35.58 0.33 -25.78
C ASP A 645 35.13 1.25 -26.94
N MET A 646 34.19 2.14 -26.72
CA MET A 646 33.80 3.20 -27.65
C MET A 646 34.81 4.36 -27.71
N GLY A 647 35.70 4.49 -26.71
CA GLY A 647 36.69 5.57 -26.64
C GLY A 647 36.34 6.65 -25.59
N VAL A 648 35.32 6.47 -24.77
CA VAL A 648 35.00 7.41 -23.69
C VAL A 648 35.99 7.27 -22.53
N THR A 649 36.45 8.36 -21.98
CA THR A 649 37.29 8.38 -20.77
C THR A 649 36.43 8.08 -19.55
N ILE A 650 36.78 7.08 -18.73
CA ILE A 650 36.02 6.72 -17.53
C ILE A 650 36.79 7.09 -16.27
N SER A 651 36.20 7.91 -15.43
CA SER A 651 36.77 8.38 -14.16
C SER A 651 36.01 7.82 -12.97
N LEU A 652 36.72 7.40 -11.95
CA LEU A 652 36.13 7.08 -10.65
C LEU A 652 36.20 8.33 -9.77
N ASP A 653 35.05 8.84 -9.35
CA ASP A 653 34.91 10.05 -8.55
C ASP A 653 34.71 9.78 -7.05
N ASP A 654 34.98 10.79 -6.21
CA ASP A 654 34.87 10.76 -4.74
C ASP A 654 35.64 9.61 -4.07
N PHE A 655 36.76 9.21 -4.65
CA PHE A 655 37.50 8.03 -4.19
C PHE A 655 38.04 8.19 -2.76
N GLY A 656 37.71 7.19 -1.92
CA GLY A 656 38.15 7.08 -0.53
C GLY A 656 37.12 7.51 0.51
N THR A 657 35.94 7.97 0.11
CA THR A 657 34.86 8.37 1.01
C THR A 657 33.91 7.21 1.33
N GLY A 658 33.96 6.10 0.57
CA GLY A 658 33.06 4.95 0.66
C GLY A 658 33.76 3.64 1.05
N TYR A 659 33.00 2.54 0.99
CA TYR A 659 33.44 1.17 1.29
C TYR A 659 34.10 0.50 0.07
N SER A 660 35.02 1.15 -0.62
CA SER A 660 35.63 0.53 -1.80
C SER A 660 36.52 -0.65 -1.42
N SER A 661 36.08 -1.85 -1.78
CA SER A 661 37.00 -2.98 -1.89
C SER A 661 37.95 -2.74 -3.06
N LEU A 662 39.27 -2.61 -2.82
CA LEU A 662 40.31 -2.50 -3.84
C LEU A 662 40.17 -3.57 -4.94
N ASN A 663 39.57 -4.71 -4.64
CA ASN A 663 39.31 -5.77 -5.61
C ASN A 663 38.43 -5.37 -6.79
N TYR A 664 37.47 -4.46 -6.58
CA TYR A 664 36.59 -4.00 -7.68
C TYR A 664 37.31 -3.04 -8.61
N ILE A 665 38.17 -2.18 -8.08
CA ILE A 665 38.91 -1.19 -8.86
C ILE A 665 39.83 -1.87 -9.88
N VAL A 666 40.47 -2.97 -9.50
CA VAL A 666 41.36 -3.76 -10.36
C VAL A 666 40.61 -4.29 -11.60
N ASN A 667 39.35 -4.61 -11.46
CA ASN A 667 38.53 -5.17 -12.54
C ASN A 667 37.74 -4.12 -13.33
N MET A 668 37.72 -2.85 -12.86
CA MET A 668 37.03 -1.80 -13.56
C MET A 668 37.86 -1.24 -14.73
N PRO A 669 37.23 -1.00 -15.86
CA PRO A 669 37.91 -0.40 -17.01
C PRO A 669 38.07 1.11 -16.85
N LEU A 670 38.72 1.56 -15.79
CA LEU A 670 38.96 2.96 -15.49
C LEU A 670 40.03 3.59 -16.40
N SER A 671 39.99 4.88 -16.54
CA SER A 671 40.99 5.71 -17.22
C SER A 671 41.77 6.59 -16.24
N LEU A 672 41.11 7.03 -15.14
CA LEU A 672 41.71 7.83 -14.09
C LEU A 672 40.89 7.76 -12.78
N ILE A 673 41.47 8.26 -11.69
CA ILE A 673 40.83 8.34 -10.37
C ILE A 673 40.84 9.81 -9.92
N LYS A 674 39.70 10.28 -9.37
CA LYS A 674 39.59 11.60 -8.74
C LYS A 674 39.57 11.41 -7.22
N ILE A 675 40.41 12.17 -6.54
CA ILE A 675 40.50 12.12 -5.05
C ILE A 675 39.68 13.28 -4.52
N ASP A 676 38.73 12.93 -3.64
CA ASP A 676 37.80 13.90 -3.03
C ASP A 676 38.50 15.00 -2.24
N LYS A 677 37.93 16.18 -2.28
CA LYS A 677 38.43 17.40 -1.61
C LYS A 677 38.65 17.22 -0.10
N SER A 678 37.94 16.30 0.59
CA SER A 678 38.10 16.08 2.02
C SER A 678 39.52 15.63 2.39
N PHE A 679 40.13 14.79 1.55
CA PHE A 679 41.52 14.38 1.70
C PHE A 679 42.49 15.54 1.50
N ILE A 680 42.22 16.39 0.49
CA ILE A 680 43.05 17.52 0.17
C ILE A 680 43.00 18.60 1.27
N SER A 681 41.78 18.86 1.78
CA SER A 681 41.57 19.78 2.92
C SER A 681 42.20 19.22 4.21
N GLY A 682 42.01 17.91 4.43
CA GLY A 682 42.48 17.19 5.61
C GLY A 682 44.00 17.09 5.74
N MET A 683 44.75 17.14 4.60
CA MET A 683 46.21 16.98 4.62
C MET A 683 46.96 18.11 5.35
N ASN A 684 46.32 19.29 5.52
CA ASN A 684 46.88 20.42 6.26
C ASN A 684 46.48 20.36 7.77
N VAL A 685 45.52 19.51 8.14
CA VAL A 685 44.96 19.42 9.50
C VAL A 685 45.58 18.26 10.28
N LYS A 686 45.71 17.08 9.65
CA LYS A 686 46.17 15.85 10.30
C LYS A 686 47.18 15.10 9.42
N LYS A 687 48.29 14.66 9.99
CA LYS A 687 49.35 13.89 9.30
C LYS A 687 48.89 12.57 8.72
N GLU A 688 47.85 12.01 9.31
CA GLU A 688 47.23 10.75 8.87
C GLU A 688 46.63 10.86 7.47
N TYR A 689 45.95 11.97 7.15
CA TYR A 689 45.43 12.23 5.81
C TYR A 689 46.54 12.29 4.76
N THR A 690 47.68 12.91 5.09
CA THR A 690 48.85 12.97 4.19
C THR A 690 49.41 11.56 3.89
N LYS A 691 49.45 10.68 4.92
CA LYS A 691 49.90 9.28 4.74
C LYS A 691 48.91 8.47 3.87
N LEU A 692 47.61 8.63 4.18
CA LEU A 692 46.55 7.93 3.42
C LEU A 692 46.54 8.40 1.96
N LEU A 693 46.66 9.68 1.73
CA LEU A 693 46.73 10.25 0.37
C LEU A 693 47.91 9.67 -0.43
N ARG A 694 49.09 9.55 0.18
CA ARG A 694 50.26 8.90 -0.46
C ARG A 694 49.98 7.45 -0.82
N LEU A 695 49.31 6.70 0.06
CA LEU A 695 48.98 5.31 -0.21
C LEU A 695 47.99 5.20 -1.38
N ILE A 696 46.96 6.07 -1.41
CA ILE A 696 45.98 6.14 -2.50
C ILE A 696 46.71 6.41 -3.84
N ILE A 697 47.56 7.42 -3.86
CA ILE A 697 48.33 7.81 -5.07
C ILE A 697 49.21 6.67 -5.54
N ALA A 698 49.95 6.05 -4.63
CA ALA A 698 50.82 4.90 -4.98
C ALA A 698 50.02 3.70 -5.50
N SER A 699 48.86 3.42 -4.91
CA SER A 699 47.97 2.35 -5.36
C SER A 699 47.43 2.59 -6.76
N ALA A 700 46.97 3.80 -7.06
CA ALA A 700 46.45 4.16 -8.38
C ALA A 700 47.53 4.09 -9.46
N HIS A 701 48.71 4.63 -9.18
CA HIS A 701 49.86 4.56 -10.11
C HIS A 701 50.33 3.12 -10.35
N SER A 702 50.25 2.25 -9.33
CA SER A 702 50.56 0.80 -9.52
C SER A 702 49.61 0.10 -10.49
N LEU A 703 48.41 0.67 -10.67
CA LEU A 703 47.41 0.24 -11.66
C LEU A 703 47.52 1.00 -12.98
N ASN A 704 48.50 1.86 -13.16
CA ASN A 704 48.68 2.75 -14.31
C ASN A 704 47.47 3.73 -14.48
N LEU A 705 46.83 4.15 -13.38
CA LEU A 705 45.74 5.08 -13.37
C LEU A 705 46.25 6.46 -12.93
N PRO A 706 46.19 7.50 -13.79
CA PRO A 706 46.47 8.87 -13.41
C PRO A 706 45.44 9.38 -12.41
N ILE A 707 45.84 10.41 -11.66
CA ILE A 707 45.08 10.97 -10.56
C ILE A 707 44.73 12.45 -10.80
N VAL A 708 43.48 12.78 -10.49
CA VAL A 708 43.01 14.18 -10.32
C VAL A 708 42.85 14.46 -8.83
N ALA A 709 43.52 15.45 -8.28
CA ALA A 709 43.25 15.94 -6.91
C ALA A 709 42.25 17.08 -6.95
N GLU A 710 41.14 16.91 -6.24
CA GLU A 710 40.04 17.86 -6.20
C GLU A 710 40.12 18.84 -5.01
N GLY A 711 39.50 20.00 -5.17
CA GLY A 711 39.41 20.99 -4.11
C GLY A 711 40.75 21.61 -3.71
N VAL A 712 41.65 21.77 -4.66
CA VAL A 712 42.92 22.49 -4.43
C VAL A 712 42.63 23.99 -4.34
N GLU A 713 42.83 24.59 -3.17
CA GLU A 713 42.50 25.98 -2.86
C GLU A 713 43.73 26.84 -2.59
N THR A 714 44.88 26.23 -2.26
CA THR A 714 46.09 26.97 -1.89
C THR A 714 47.35 26.48 -2.60
N GLU A 715 48.33 27.37 -2.80
CA GLU A 715 49.62 27.02 -3.36
C GLU A 715 50.39 26.02 -2.50
N GLU A 716 50.17 26.02 -1.17
CA GLU A 716 50.76 25.04 -0.27
C GLU A 716 50.24 23.62 -0.55
N GLN A 717 48.93 23.48 -0.79
CA GLN A 717 48.33 22.21 -1.17
C GLN A 717 48.93 21.73 -2.51
N LEU A 718 48.97 22.60 -3.49
CA LEU A 718 49.57 22.32 -4.81
C LEU A 718 51.02 21.83 -4.69
N ALA A 719 51.85 22.53 -3.89
CA ALA A 719 53.25 22.17 -3.70
C ALA A 719 53.40 20.77 -3.01
N LYS A 720 52.50 20.41 -2.08
CA LYS A 720 52.48 19.09 -1.46
C LYS A 720 52.05 17.99 -2.42
N LEU A 721 51.03 18.25 -3.27
CA LEU A 721 50.55 17.31 -4.28
C LEU A 721 51.62 17.07 -5.37
N ASN A 722 52.35 18.11 -5.75
CA ASN A 722 53.47 17.97 -6.68
C ASN A 722 54.57 17.02 -6.13
N LYS A 723 54.91 17.13 -4.84
CA LYS A 723 55.87 16.20 -4.18
C LYS A 723 55.31 14.76 -4.06
N MET A 724 54.06 14.55 -4.27
CA MET A 724 53.43 13.21 -4.27
C MET A 724 53.21 12.67 -5.67
N ASN A 725 53.65 13.41 -6.70
CA ASN A 725 53.50 13.08 -8.12
C ASN A 725 52.06 12.93 -8.57
N VAL A 726 51.16 13.81 -8.13
CA VAL A 726 49.79 13.88 -8.64
C VAL A 726 49.83 14.37 -10.09
N ASP A 727 49.02 13.79 -10.97
CA ASP A 727 49.04 14.07 -12.41
C ASP A 727 48.26 15.34 -12.75
N TYR A 728 47.05 15.44 -12.19
CA TYR A 728 46.13 16.55 -12.48
C TYR A 728 45.54 17.12 -11.20
N VAL A 729 45.15 18.39 -11.28
CA VAL A 729 44.59 19.16 -10.16
C VAL A 729 43.37 19.94 -10.61
N GLN A 730 42.40 20.06 -9.73
CA GLN A 730 41.18 20.82 -9.89
C GLN A 730 40.84 21.55 -8.59
N GLY A 731 40.47 22.84 -8.69
CA GLY A 731 40.07 23.56 -7.49
C GLY A 731 40.03 25.06 -7.65
N PHE A 732 39.62 25.76 -6.60
CA PHE A 732 39.41 27.19 -6.59
C PHE A 732 40.72 28.00 -6.68
N LEU A 733 41.85 27.35 -6.43
CA LEU A 733 43.15 27.97 -6.70
C LEU A 733 43.31 28.38 -8.17
N PHE A 734 42.73 27.59 -9.08
CA PHE A 734 42.85 27.84 -10.52
C PHE A 734 41.60 28.54 -11.06
N SER A 735 40.42 27.98 -10.83
CA SER A 735 39.15 28.56 -11.23
C SER A 735 37.99 27.96 -10.48
N LYS A 736 37.00 28.78 -10.15
CA LYS A 736 35.66 28.26 -9.83
C LYS A 736 35.01 27.76 -11.12
N PRO A 737 33.94 26.89 -11.01
CA PRO A 737 33.13 26.57 -12.18
C PRO A 737 32.64 27.83 -12.88
N VAL A 738 32.80 27.93 -14.19
CA VAL A 738 32.49 29.12 -15.00
C VAL A 738 31.50 28.78 -16.12
N GLU A 739 30.80 29.78 -16.59
CA GLU A 739 29.91 29.65 -17.75
C GLU A 739 30.71 29.39 -19.05
N GLU A 740 30.03 28.84 -20.07
CA GLU A 740 30.61 28.46 -21.36
C GLU A 740 31.52 29.54 -21.95
N GLU A 741 31.04 30.78 -21.98
CA GLU A 741 31.81 31.90 -22.55
C GLU A 741 33.15 32.16 -21.83
N LYS A 742 33.14 32.03 -20.50
CA LYS A 742 34.35 32.18 -19.69
C LYS A 742 35.29 30.99 -19.82
N ALA A 743 34.73 29.78 -19.97
CA ALA A 743 35.50 28.58 -20.20
C ALA A 743 36.27 28.65 -21.53
N PHE A 744 35.66 29.24 -22.57
CA PHE A 744 36.38 29.51 -23.84
C PHE A 744 37.59 30.38 -23.64
N LYS A 745 37.53 31.43 -22.84
CA LYS A 745 38.67 32.31 -22.57
C LYS A 745 39.85 31.62 -21.88
N LEU A 746 39.56 30.55 -21.10
CA LEU A 746 40.62 29.75 -20.48
C LEU A 746 41.37 28.85 -21.47
N LEU A 747 40.88 28.70 -22.69
CA LEU A 747 41.55 27.97 -23.76
C LEU A 747 42.59 28.80 -24.50
N GLU A 748 42.52 30.12 -24.35
CA GLU A 748 43.41 31.07 -25.02
C GLU A 748 44.65 31.46 -24.16
N LEU A 749 44.59 31.07 -22.89
CA LEU A 749 45.67 31.24 -21.92
C LEU A 749 46.59 30.01 -21.87
#